data_1edcec5d67fc870305deec19fb01e7c1
#
_entry.id   1edcec5d67fc870305deec19fb01e7c1
#
_cell.length_a   1.000
_cell.length_b   1.000
_cell.length_c   1.000
_cell.angle_alpha   90.00
_cell.angle_beta   90.00
_cell.angle_gamma   90.00
#
_symmetry.space_group_name_H-M   'P 1'
#
loop_
_entity.id
_entity.type
_entity.pdbx_description
1 polymer ?
#
loop_
_entity_poly.entity_id
_entity_poly.type
_entity_poly.pdbx_seq_one_letter_code
_entity_poly.pdbx_strand_id
1 'polypeptide(L)'
;MKIAFTHNLRLTDSEEEAEFDSVETVDAIANGLRRGGHEVEKIEVTGPASHLAARIESFGPDLIFNTAEGRRGRSREAFYPALFEELGFPYTGSDAYVMTVTLDKWMTKLVLGSQGIDTPRARLVVPDEVQRGRDLTLLGLSYPVIVKPNYEGSSKGIGDEAIARDARTLLDILMRTLRKYPTGVLVEEFVPGSDVTVPFLEGVADEGVLTPVDCLIDPSVRTPFNIYDYRLKSADAGRVSVRCPPDLQRDVVARLRALSKTVIRTLGIRDLARIDFRLGEDGRIYLLEVNALPSLEPGSSTFSAAAREGLDYDAVLGAIVASAARRQGLTVPQVGRRRRPPEPLRIGFSYNVKRVDSKGGDDTEAEYDAPETIESIRDALESYGHVVVPLEATAELPRQLMDTPVDLVFNIAEGVAGRNREAAVPALCELMGIPYTGSDAATLSIALDKALSKRVLREHGIATPEFQVMETGRERLSPKMKFPLIVKPNQEGSSKGVNAHASVVDDEESLRAVVRELLDKYRQPALIEYYIAGREFTVGLLGDKRPRVLPPMEILFRDKSNPRPVYDYQIKQEWEKHVTYECPAKLTPAELKSMERVARETFLALDCRDVARVDLRMDETGEIYVLEVNPLPGLTPGYSDLCLIAAAANIDYRSLIGEVLTGGLKRMREKRRAEAREAEAARVFANGNGESKGDGNGKSDANGKSDGNARAEAKPAPSEKTPPDVSKTS
;
A
#
# COMPACT_ATOMS: atom_id res chain seq x y z
N MET A 1 7.46 4.07 24.55
CA MET A 1 7.26 5.41 25.17
C MET A 1 5.78 5.72 25.17
N LYS A 2 5.35 6.51 26.13
CA LYS A 2 4.03 7.17 26.10
C LYS A 2 4.11 8.41 25.22
N ILE A 3 3.29 8.47 24.18
CA ILE A 3 3.25 9.61 23.26
C ILE A 3 1.87 10.26 23.31
N ALA A 4 1.83 11.54 23.68
CA ALA A 4 0.65 12.38 23.47
C ALA A 4 0.65 12.90 22.04
N PHE A 5 -0.33 12.51 21.24
CA PHE A 5 -0.46 12.99 19.88
C PHE A 5 -1.43 14.19 19.83
N THR A 6 -0.88 15.39 19.74
CA THR A 6 -1.64 16.65 19.69
C THR A 6 -1.93 17.05 18.25
N HIS A 7 -3.20 17.34 17.93
CA HIS A 7 -3.67 17.66 16.58
C HIS A 7 -4.90 18.58 16.59
N ASN A 8 -5.15 19.25 15.48
CA ASN A 8 -6.46 19.83 15.19
C ASN A 8 -7.22 18.91 14.24
N LEU A 9 -8.49 18.64 14.54
CA LEU A 9 -9.34 17.78 13.72
C LEU A 9 -10.18 18.63 12.76
N ARG A 10 -10.13 18.30 11.45
CA ARG A 10 -10.99 18.87 10.43
C ARG A 10 -12.38 18.25 10.53
N LEU A 11 -13.37 19.10 10.86
CA LEU A 11 -14.77 18.73 11.01
C LEU A 11 -15.62 19.20 9.85
N THR A 12 -15.14 20.17 9.08
CA THR A 12 -15.86 20.77 7.95
C THR A 12 -14.92 20.98 6.76
N ASP A 13 -15.49 21.17 5.57
CA ASP A 13 -14.73 21.55 4.37
C ASP A 13 -14.48 23.07 4.27
N SER A 14 -14.58 23.80 5.40
CA SER A 14 -14.32 25.22 5.42
C SER A 14 -12.84 25.53 5.18
N GLU A 15 -12.57 26.66 4.52
CA GLU A 15 -11.20 27.14 4.30
C GLU A 15 -10.45 27.40 5.63
N GLU A 16 -11.18 27.68 6.72
CA GLU A 16 -10.58 27.88 8.05
C GLU A 16 -9.93 26.62 8.59
N GLU A 17 -10.50 25.44 8.26
CA GLU A 17 -10.02 24.15 8.72
C GLU A 17 -9.13 23.43 7.67
N ALA A 18 -8.74 24.11 6.60
CA ALA A 18 -7.99 23.51 5.48
C ALA A 18 -6.59 22.97 5.87
N GLU A 19 -6.04 23.42 6.98
CA GLU A 19 -4.74 22.95 7.51
C GLU A 19 -4.90 21.84 8.54
N PHE A 20 -6.13 21.56 9.00
CA PHE A 20 -6.37 20.56 10.04
C PHE A 20 -6.37 19.15 9.45
N ASP A 21 -5.94 18.19 10.26
CA ASP A 21 -5.88 16.80 9.89
C ASP A 21 -7.28 16.18 9.78
N SER A 22 -7.52 15.36 8.75
CA SER A 22 -8.72 14.54 8.65
C SER A 22 -8.71 13.43 9.70
N VAL A 23 -9.87 12.81 9.96
CA VAL A 23 -10.00 11.67 10.88
C VAL A 23 -9.07 10.54 10.41
N GLU A 24 -9.02 10.28 9.10
CA GLU A 24 -8.19 9.26 8.49
C GLU A 24 -6.70 9.52 8.71
N THR A 25 -6.26 10.78 8.56
CA THR A 25 -4.87 11.19 8.82
C THR A 25 -4.51 11.03 10.28
N VAL A 26 -5.37 11.49 11.19
CA VAL A 26 -5.19 11.33 12.65
C VAL A 26 -5.07 9.85 13.03
N ASP A 27 -5.93 9.01 12.47
CA ASP A 27 -5.89 7.57 12.74
C ASP A 27 -4.67 6.89 12.12
N ALA A 28 -4.26 7.28 10.92
CA ALA A 28 -3.05 6.77 10.28
C ALA A 28 -1.80 7.07 11.12
N ILE A 29 -1.64 8.32 11.60
CA ILE A 29 -0.53 8.73 12.46
C ILE A 29 -0.56 7.95 13.78
N ALA A 30 -1.69 7.95 14.50
CA ALA A 30 -1.80 7.26 15.78
C ALA A 30 -1.51 5.76 15.66
N ASN A 31 -2.01 5.11 14.61
CA ASN A 31 -1.78 3.69 14.37
C ASN A 31 -0.33 3.41 13.95
N GLY A 32 0.30 4.28 13.15
CA GLY A 32 1.71 4.19 12.80
C GLY A 32 2.61 4.27 14.03
N LEU A 33 2.36 5.24 14.93
CA LEU A 33 3.08 5.36 16.20
C LEU A 33 2.88 4.13 17.09
N ARG A 34 1.66 3.57 17.18
CA ARG A 34 1.39 2.34 17.93
C ARG A 34 2.12 1.13 17.34
N ARG A 35 2.18 0.99 16.00
CA ARG A 35 2.98 -0.04 15.34
C ARG A 35 4.48 0.12 15.61
N GLY A 36 4.93 1.36 15.84
CA GLY A 36 6.26 1.68 16.33
C GLY A 36 6.53 1.26 17.79
N GLY A 37 5.57 0.62 18.47
CA GLY A 37 5.70 0.14 19.88
C GLY A 37 5.48 1.22 20.93
N HIS A 38 4.76 2.28 20.60
CA HIS A 38 4.43 3.36 21.53
C HIS A 38 3.00 3.22 22.06
N GLU A 39 2.79 3.65 23.32
CA GLU A 39 1.46 3.90 23.90
C GLU A 39 1.03 5.30 23.47
N VAL A 40 -0.10 5.44 22.74
CA VAL A 40 -0.49 6.69 22.09
C VAL A 40 -1.86 7.14 22.56
N GLU A 41 -1.92 8.34 23.13
CA GLU A 41 -3.17 9.07 23.38
C GLU A 41 -3.34 10.19 22.35
N LYS A 42 -4.49 10.19 21.64
CA LYS A 42 -4.89 11.27 20.72
C LYS A 42 -5.46 12.43 21.54
N ILE A 43 -4.89 13.62 21.37
CA ILE A 43 -5.32 14.84 22.07
C ILE A 43 -5.68 15.89 21.04
N GLU A 44 -6.98 16.08 20.81
CA GLU A 44 -7.49 17.17 20.01
C GLU A 44 -7.35 18.47 20.83
N VAL A 45 -6.76 19.52 20.22
CA VAL A 45 -6.33 20.73 20.95
C VAL A 45 -7.33 21.88 20.90
N THR A 46 -8.48 21.71 20.23
CA THR A 46 -9.52 22.74 20.15
C THR A 46 -10.16 22.91 21.54
N GLY A 47 -10.11 24.13 22.06
CA GLY A 47 -10.69 24.43 23.37
C GLY A 47 -9.75 25.25 24.25
N PRO A 48 -10.06 25.38 25.57
CA PRO A 48 -9.21 26.10 26.50
C PRO A 48 -7.84 25.46 26.69
N ALA A 49 -6.77 26.24 26.64
CA ALA A 49 -5.40 25.78 26.85
C ALA A 49 -5.19 25.06 28.20
N SER A 50 -5.94 25.47 29.23
CA SER A 50 -5.93 24.79 30.54
C SER A 50 -6.40 23.34 30.47
N HIS A 51 -7.36 23.02 29.61
CA HIS A 51 -7.82 21.65 29.42
C HIS A 51 -6.76 20.79 28.70
N LEU A 52 -6.09 21.38 27.72
CA LEU A 52 -4.98 20.72 27.03
C LEU A 52 -3.84 20.43 27.99
N ALA A 53 -3.40 21.42 28.80
CA ALA A 53 -2.35 21.26 29.78
C ALA A 53 -2.69 20.16 30.80
N ALA A 54 -3.89 20.22 31.40
CA ALA A 54 -4.34 19.22 32.36
C ALA A 54 -4.40 17.79 31.77
N ARG A 55 -4.77 17.67 30.50
CA ARG A 55 -4.84 16.38 29.83
C ARG A 55 -3.47 15.81 29.54
N ILE A 56 -2.51 16.64 29.09
CA ILE A 56 -1.11 16.26 28.91
C ILE A 56 -0.49 15.82 30.25
N GLU A 57 -0.65 16.63 31.30
CA GLU A 57 -0.13 16.32 32.64
C GLU A 57 -0.74 15.02 33.19
N SER A 58 -2.04 14.81 33.04
CA SER A 58 -2.73 13.59 33.49
C SER A 58 -2.23 12.33 32.78
N PHE A 59 -1.95 12.41 31.47
CA PHE A 59 -1.41 11.29 30.71
C PHE A 59 0.07 11.05 31.02
N GLY A 60 0.84 12.10 31.30
CA GLY A 60 2.27 12.04 31.60
C GLY A 60 3.09 11.44 30.44
N PRO A 61 3.10 12.05 29.26
CA PRO A 61 3.83 11.51 28.11
C PRO A 61 5.34 11.64 28.27
N ASP A 62 6.08 10.68 27.70
CA ASP A 62 7.53 10.81 27.51
C ASP A 62 7.87 11.81 26.39
N LEU A 63 6.99 11.90 25.36
CA LEU A 63 7.13 12.75 24.19
C LEU A 63 5.76 13.19 23.68
N ILE A 64 5.66 14.44 23.24
CA ILE A 64 4.50 14.94 22.51
C ILE A 64 4.79 14.87 21.01
N PHE A 65 3.97 14.14 20.24
CA PHE A 65 3.98 14.18 18.79
C PHE A 65 2.99 15.24 18.33
N ASN A 66 3.50 16.33 17.74
CA ASN A 66 2.69 17.52 17.45
C ASN A 66 2.42 17.69 15.96
N THR A 67 1.14 17.80 15.58
CA THR A 67 0.65 18.29 14.28
C THR A 67 -0.36 19.42 14.44
N ALA A 68 -0.43 20.03 15.62
CA ALA A 68 -1.41 21.07 15.91
C ALA A 68 -1.04 22.42 15.26
N GLU A 69 -1.89 22.88 14.33
CA GLU A 69 -1.74 24.13 13.56
C GLU A 69 -2.23 25.38 14.33
N GLY A 70 -3.18 25.17 15.23
CA GLY A 70 -3.86 26.28 15.90
C GLY A 70 -4.87 27.03 15.02
N ARG A 71 -5.76 27.77 15.67
CA ARG A 71 -6.91 28.38 14.98
C ARG A 71 -6.76 29.86 14.66
N ARG A 72 -6.04 30.63 15.49
CA ARG A 72 -6.08 32.11 15.41
C ARG A 72 -4.73 32.76 15.65
N GLY A 73 -4.50 33.82 14.89
CA GLY A 73 -3.38 34.71 15.11
C GLY A 73 -2.11 34.30 14.37
N ARG A 74 -1.18 35.23 14.26
CA ARG A 74 0.08 35.07 13.54
C ARG A 74 1.11 34.18 14.22
N SER A 75 0.82 33.73 15.43
CA SER A 75 1.68 32.82 16.21
C SER A 75 0.94 31.51 16.55
N ARG A 76 -0.10 31.14 15.77
CA ARG A 76 -0.95 30.00 16.09
C ARG A 76 -0.17 28.68 16.15
N GLU A 77 0.74 28.44 15.20
CA GLU A 77 1.58 27.23 15.15
C GLU A 77 2.63 27.20 16.26
N ALA A 78 3.13 28.38 16.65
CA ALA A 78 4.13 28.52 17.70
C ALA A 78 3.59 28.32 19.11
N PHE A 79 2.26 28.47 19.30
CA PHE A 79 1.63 28.42 20.61
C PHE A 79 1.84 27.08 21.31
N TYR A 80 1.66 25.99 20.59
CA TYR A 80 1.77 24.65 21.17
C TYR A 80 3.20 24.28 21.56
N PRO A 81 4.23 24.44 20.70
CA PRO A 81 5.62 24.28 21.11
C PRO A 81 5.99 25.10 22.34
N ALA A 82 5.59 26.39 22.39
CA ALA A 82 5.84 27.25 23.55
C ALA A 82 5.16 26.73 24.83
N LEU A 83 3.93 26.23 24.72
CA LEU A 83 3.23 25.62 25.85
C LEU A 83 3.95 24.35 26.33
N PHE A 84 4.42 23.49 25.43
CA PHE A 84 5.11 22.28 25.80
C PHE A 84 6.45 22.57 26.46
N GLU A 85 7.18 23.59 25.98
CA GLU A 85 8.41 24.08 26.63
C GLU A 85 8.15 24.57 28.05
N GLU A 86 7.09 25.39 28.27
CA GLU A 86 6.71 25.89 29.58
C GLU A 86 6.29 24.76 30.55
N LEU A 87 5.59 23.76 30.03
CA LEU A 87 5.19 22.56 30.81
C LEU A 87 6.35 21.56 31.01
N GLY A 88 7.49 21.74 30.34
CA GLY A 88 8.67 20.88 30.44
C GLY A 88 8.54 19.54 29.74
N PHE A 89 7.64 19.39 28.75
CA PHE A 89 7.48 18.16 27.99
C PHE A 89 8.29 18.18 26.69
N PRO A 90 9.06 17.11 26.40
CA PRO A 90 9.67 16.89 25.11
C PRO A 90 8.62 16.82 24.00
N TYR A 91 8.92 17.35 22.79
CA TYR A 91 8.00 17.36 21.66
C TYR A 91 8.72 17.21 20.32
N THR A 92 7.97 16.82 19.28
CA THR A 92 8.44 16.73 17.90
C THR A 92 8.24 18.04 17.15
N GLY A 93 9.10 18.27 16.15
CA GLY A 93 9.06 19.45 15.30
C GLY A 93 9.95 20.58 15.81
N SER A 94 9.88 21.70 15.10
CA SER A 94 10.65 22.91 15.38
C SER A 94 10.08 23.67 16.60
N ASP A 95 10.91 24.50 17.21
CA ASP A 95 10.50 25.29 18.37
C ASP A 95 9.60 26.48 18.00
N ALA A 96 9.05 27.14 19.01
CA ALA A 96 8.12 28.25 18.85
C ALA A 96 8.69 29.41 18.03
N TYR A 97 10.00 29.66 18.13
CA TYR A 97 10.64 30.71 17.35
C TYR A 97 10.66 30.38 15.86
N VAL A 98 11.08 29.17 15.50
CA VAL A 98 11.09 28.69 14.11
C VAL A 98 9.68 28.69 13.53
N MET A 99 8.69 28.17 14.27
CA MET A 99 7.27 28.18 13.84
C MET A 99 6.76 29.60 13.59
N THR A 100 7.12 30.56 14.45
CA THR A 100 6.73 31.97 14.25
C THR A 100 7.35 32.56 12.98
N VAL A 101 8.64 32.29 12.74
CA VAL A 101 9.35 32.84 11.56
C VAL A 101 8.85 32.17 10.27
N THR A 102 8.67 30.87 10.26
CA THR A 102 8.26 30.15 9.04
C THR A 102 6.84 30.42 8.62
N LEU A 103 5.93 30.65 9.55
CA LEU A 103 4.54 31.07 9.26
C LEU A 103 4.49 32.49 8.69
N ASP A 104 5.39 33.39 9.09
CA ASP A 104 5.52 34.74 8.55
C ASP A 104 6.32 34.74 7.25
N LYS A 105 5.64 34.69 6.10
CA LYS A 105 6.27 34.63 4.78
C LYS A 105 7.20 35.82 4.52
N TRP A 106 6.81 37.00 4.98
CA TRP A 106 7.64 38.22 4.85
C TRP A 106 8.94 38.10 5.65
N MET A 107 8.84 37.69 6.92
CA MET A 107 10.02 37.54 7.79
C MET A 107 10.95 36.43 7.27
N THR A 108 10.40 35.30 6.86
CA THR A 108 11.15 34.21 6.23
C THR A 108 11.98 34.70 5.03
N LYS A 109 11.36 35.49 4.13
CA LYS A 109 12.05 36.08 2.97
C LYS A 109 13.15 37.03 3.37
N LEU A 110 12.94 37.88 4.38
CA LEU A 110 13.96 38.80 4.87
C LEU A 110 15.18 38.04 5.45
N VAL A 111 14.91 37.04 6.29
CA VAL A 111 15.97 36.24 6.92
C VAL A 111 16.76 35.47 5.86
N LEU A 112 16.09 34.75 4.97
CA LEU A 112 16.75 33.93 3.96
C LEU A 112 17.38 34.75 2.83
N GLY A 113 16.81 35.88 2.46
CA GLY A 113 17.39 36.85 1.53
C GLY A 113 18.73 37.40 2.02
N SER A 114 18.88 37.62 3.34
CA SER A 114 20.16 38.03 3.95
C SER A 114 21.27 36.98 3.81
N GLN A 115 20.90 35.73 3.55
CA GLN A 115 21.80 34.60 3.30
C GLN A 115 22.06 34.35 1.80
N GLY A 116 21.58 35.25 0.94
CA GLY A 116 21.78 35.16 -0.51
C GLY A 116 20.84 34.13 -1.18
N ILE A 117 19.76 33.74 -0.53
CA ILE A 117 18.74 32.90 -1.14
C ILE A 117 17.78 33.79 -1.92
N ASP A 118 17.66 33.53 -3.23
CA ASP A 118 16.75 34.28 -4.09
C ASP A 118 15.29 34.03 -3.67
N THR A 119 14.56 35.13 -3.48
CA THR A 119 13.10 35.10 -3.26
C THR A 119 12.45 36.08 -4.23
N PRO A 120 11.21 35.88 -4.68
CA PRO A 120 10.51 36.92 -5.45
C PRO A 120 10.50 38.23 -4.66
N ARG A 121 10.69 39.36 -5.37
CA ARG A 121 10.61 40.68 -4.71
C ARG A 121 9.22 40.89 -4.14
N ALA A 122 9.15 41.31 -2.90
CA ALA A 122 7.88 41.37 -2.18
C ALA A 122 7.78 42.61 -1.29
N ARG A 123 6.58 42.90 -0.85
CA ARG A 123 6.26 43.91 0.17
C ARG A 123 5.10 43.40 1.04
N LEU A 124 5.24 43.60 2.34
CA LEU A 124 4.15 43.40 3.28
C LEU A 124 3.27 44.66 3.28
N VAL A 125 1.97 44.46 3.13
CA VAL A 125 0.96 45.54 3.20
C VAL A 125 0.01 45.27 4.34
N VAL A 126 -0.16 46.23 5.23
CA VAL A 126 -1.09 46.14 6.37
C VAL A 126 -2.29 47.10 6.19
N PRO A 127 -3.43 46.85 6.84
CA PRO A 127 -4.66 47.66 6.66
C PRO A 127 -4.45 49.18 6.82
N ASP A 128 -3.68 49.59 7.80
CA ASP A 128 -3.39 50.99 8.08
C ASP A 128 -2.72 51.76 6.92
N GLU A 129 -1.87 51.07 6.15
CA GLU A 129 -1.19 51.68 5.00
C GLU A 129 -2.16 52.00 3.87
N VAL A 130 -3.14 51.10 3.63
CA VAL A 130 -4.18 51.29 2.62
C VAL A 130 -5.17 52.39 3.05
N GLN A 131 -5.55 52.40 4.33
CA GLN A 131 -6.48 53.40 4.88
C GLN A 131 -5.87 54.83 4.87
N ARG A 132 -4.55 54.95 5.06
CA ARG A 132 -3.84 56.23 5.01
C ARG A 132 -3.60 56.73 3.58
N GLY A 133 -4.08 56.04 2.56
CA GLY A 133 -3.97 56.43 1.17
C GLY A 133 -2.52 56.32 0.62
N ARG A 134 -1.73 55.39 1.14
CA ARG A 134 -0.41 55.14 0.59
C ARG A 134 -0.50 54.83 -0.90
N ASP A 135 0.32 55.54 -1.67
CA ASP A 135 0.42 55.27 -3.11
C ASP A 135 1.03 53.85 -3.34
N LEU A 136 0.18 52.90 -3.71
CA LEU A 136 0.58 51.52 -3.95
C LEU A 136 1.44 51.38 -5.23
N THR A 137 1.48 52.36 -6.09
CA THR A 137 2.40 52.38 -7.26
C THR A 137 3.85 52.52 -6.82
N LEU A 138 4.09 53.03 -5.60
CA LEU A 138 5.43 53.16 -5.01
C LEU A 138 5.96 51.89 -4.32
N LEU A 139 5.27 50.76 -4.44
CA LEU A 139 5.80 49.48 -3.91
C LEU A 139 7.07 49.03 -4.60
N GLY A 140 7.37 49.57 -5.79
CA GLY A 140 8.60 49.30 -6.55
C GLY A 140 8.66 47.84 -7.05
N LEU A 141 7.51 47.21 -7.30
CA LEU A 141 7.38 45.86 -7.83
C LEU A 141 6.98 45.89 -9.31
N SER A 142 7.43 44.89 -10.05
CA SER A 142 7.08 44.69 -11.46
C SER A 142 5.83 43.81 -11.60
N TYR A 143 4.89 44.21 -12.47
CA TYR A 143 3.70 43.39 -12.74
C TYR A 143 4.02 42.28 -13.73
N PRO A 144 3.32 41.11 -13.66
CA PRO A 144 2.22 40.83 -12.73
C PRO A 144 2.74 40.55 -11.30
N VAL A 145 1.89 40.89 -10.30
CA VAL A 145 2.15 40.56 -8.90
C VAL A 145 1.04 39.67 -8.34
N ILE A 146 1.42 38.81 -7.38
CA ILE A 146 0.47 37.97 -6.64
C ILE A 146 0.28 38.52 -5.22
N VAL A 147 -0.97 38.54 -4.77
CA VAL A 147 -1.37 38.95 -3.41
C VAL A 147 -1.75 37.72 -2.62
N LYS A 148 -1.07 37.47 -1.52
CA LYS A 148 -1.35 36.31 -0.67
C LYS A 148 -1.36 36.68 0.82
N PRO A 149 -2.17 36.00 1.65
CA PRO A 149 -2.11 36.20 3.10
C PRO A 149 -0.70 35.89 3.61
N ASN A 150 -0.17 36.74 4.51
CA ASN A 150 1.21 36.55 4.99
C ASN A 150 1.36 35.40 5.99
N TYR A 151 0.31 35.10 6.77
CA TYR A 151 0.31 34.17 7.90
C TYR A 151 -0.59 32.94 7.69
N GLU A 152 -0.91 32.58 6.46
CA GLU A 152 -1.76 31.43 6.14
C GLU A 152 -1.01 30.40 5.31
N GLY A 153 -1.34 29.12 5.52
CA GLY A 153 -0.86 27.99 4.75
C GLY A 153 -1.90 27.46 3.75
N SER A 154 -1.71 26.23 3.26
CA SER A 154 -2.62 25.48 2.39
C SER A 154 -3.16 26.23 1.17
N SER A 155 -2.38 27.18 0.62
CA SER A 155 -2.79 28.03 -0.52
C SER A 155 -4.09 28.84 -0.26
N LYS A 156 -4.46 29.11 0.99
CA LYS A 156 -5.63 29.94 1.34
C LYS A 156 -5.52 31.31 0.67
N GLY A 157 -6.58 31.72 0.00
CA GLY A 157 -6.64 33.01 -0.70
C GLY A 157 -5.72 33.11 -1.91
N ILE A 158 -5.17 32.02 -2.42
CA ILE A 158 -4.30 31.95 -3.59
C ILE A 158 -5.05 31.28 -4.73
N GLY A 159 -5.08 31.96 -5.88
CA GLY A 159 -5.65 31.52 -7.14
C GLY A 159 -5.37 32.54 -8.23
N ASP A 160 -5.86 32.32 -9.44
CA ASP A 160 -5.68 33.28 -10.55
C ASP A 160 -6.24 34.67 -10.22
N GLU A 161 -7.27 34.72 -9.41
CA GLU A 161 -7.91 35.98 -8.90
C GLU A 161 -7.04 36.73 -7.91
N ALA A 162 -5.95 36.13 -7.43
CA ALA A 162 -4.96 36.78 -6.57
C ALA A 162 -3.86 37.50 -7.37
N ILE A 163 -3.86 37.40 -8.72
CA ILE A 163 -2.84 38.02 -9.58
C ILE A 163 -3.32 39.36 -10.12
N ALA A 164 -2.57 40.41 -9.80
CA ALA A 164 -2.75 41.72 -10.37
C ALA A 164 -1.80 41.99 -11.53
N ARG A 165 -2.35 42.55 -12.62
CA ARG A 165 -1.57 42.93 -13.81
C ARG A 165 -1.27 44.43 -13.89
N ASP A 166 -1.92 45.19 -13.01
CA ASP A 166 -1.78 46.65 -12.93
C ASP A 166 -2.16 47.14 -11.54
N ALA A 167 -1.90 48.41 -11.27
CA ALA A 167 -2.14 49.03 -9.96
C ALA A 167 -3.63 49.08 -9.56
N ARG A 168 -4.54 49.18 -10.52
CA ARG A 168 -5.99 49.20 -10.24
C ARG A 168 -6.46 47.82 -9.76
N THR A 169 -6.10 46.79 -10.49
CA THR A 169 -6.42 45.40 -10.13
C THR A 169 -5.78 45.07 -8.79
N LEU A 170 -4.54 45.53 -8.55
CA LEU A 170 -3.87 45.32 -7.25
C LEU A 170 -4.66 45.90 -6.09
N LEU A 171 -5.18 47.15 -6.21
CA LEU A 171 -5.95 47.78 -5.15
C LEU A 171 -7.23 47.00 -4.84
N ASP A 172 -7.95 46.57 -5.86
CA ASP A 172 -9.19 45.78 -5.67
C ASP A 172 -8.90 44.43 -4.96
N ILE A 173 -7.85 43.75 -5.34
CA ILE A 173 -7.40 42.48 -4.71
C ILE A 173 -6.98 42.73 -3.26
N LEU A 174 -6.16 43.75 -3.01
CA LEU A 174 -5.72 44.13 -1.66
C LEU A 174 -6.88 44.41 -0.72
N MET A 175 -7.84 45.25 -1.16
CA MET A 175 -9.02 45.59 -0.34
C MET A 175 -9.84 44.35 0.02
N ARG A 176 -10.00 43.41 -0.93
CA ARG A 176 -10.73 42.17 -0.69
C ARG A 176 -9.96 41.25 0.26
N THR A 177 -8.66 41.05 0.02
CA THR A 177 -7.83 40.13 0.80
C THR A 177 -7.61 40.63 2.23
N LEU A 178 -7.35 41.92 2.43
CA LEU A 178 -7.18 42.52 3.76
C LEU A 178 -8.45 42.47 4.61
N ARG A 179 -9.65 42.53 3.99
CA ARG A 179 -10.91 42.34 4.73
C ARG A 179 -11.00 40.93 5.33
N LYS A 180 -10.55 39.94 4.60
CA LYS A 180 -10.56 38.52 5.01
C LYS A 180 -9.38 38.21 5.94
N TYR A 181 -8.20 38.77 5.66
CA TYR A 181 -6.96 38.54 6.39
C TYR A 181 -6.36 39.84 6.93
N PRO A 182 -6.92 40.39 8.02
CA PRO A 182 -6.56 41.72 8.51
C PRO A 182 -5.18 41.82 9.16
N THR A 183 -4.47 40.70 9.34
CA THR A 183 -3.12 40.66 9.92
C THR A 183 -2.04 41.14 8.97
N GLY A 184 -2.33 41.22 7.66
CA GLY A 184 -1.43 41.68 6.62
C GLY A 184 -1.35 40.71 5.44
N VAL A 185 -1.06 41.27 4.27
CA VAL A 185 -0.88 40.51 3.01
C VAL A 185 0.46 40.79 2.39
N LEU A 186 1.04 39.77 1.77
CA LEU A 186 2.25 39.86 1.00
C LEU A 186 1.89 40.15 -0.47
N VAL A 187 2.44 41.22 -1.02
CA VAL A 187 2.43 41.50 -2.46
C VAL A 187 3.78 41.10 -3.03
N GLU A 188 3.81 40.22 -3.99
CA GLU A 188 5.03 39.59 -4.48
C GLU A 188 5.03 39.58 -6.01
N GLU A 189 6.18 39.86 -6.64
CA GLU A 189 6.34 39.69 -8.09
C GLU A 189 6.06 38.25 -8.48
N PHE A 190 5.18 38.04 -9.46
CA PHE A 190 4.86 36.69 -9.94
C PHE A 190 5.97 36.18 -10.82
N VAL A 191 6.55 35.04 -10.46
CA VAL A 191 7.59 34.36 -11.24
C VAL A 191 6.94 33.29 -12.13
N PRO A 192 6.96 33.44 -13.46
CA PRO A 192 6.56 32.37 -14.36
C PRO A 192 7.45 31.14 -14.23
N GLY A 193 6.89 29.93 -14.24
CA GLY A 193 7.68 28.70 -14.09
C GLY A 193 6.89 27.57 -13.44
N SER A 194 7.59 26.64 -12.77
CA SER A 194 7.04 25.46 -12.12
C SER A 194 7.40 25.38 -10.64
N ASP A 195 6.49 24.79 -9.85
CA ASP A 195 6.71 24.59 -8.42
C ASP A 195 7.45 23.28 -8.16
N VAL A 196 8.43 23.33 -7.25
CA VAL A 196 9.21 22.20 -6.80
C VAL A 196 9.30 22.24 -5.28
N THR A 197 8.98 21.11 -4.66
CA THR A 197 9.02 20.96 -3.21
C THR A 197 10.20 20.09 -2.80
N VAL A 198 10.90 20.48 -1.75
CA VAL A 198 11.99 19.69 -1.15
C VAL A 198 11.63 19.35 0.29
N PRO A 199 11.26 18.09 0.57
CA PRO A 199 11.01 17.66 1.94
C PRO A 199 12.33 17.49 2.71
N PHE A 200 12.24 17.74 4.02
CA PHE A 200 13.30 17.51 5.00
C PHE A 200 12.81 16.53 6.07
N LEU A 201 13.66 15.55 6.39
CA LEU A 201 13.44 14.60 7.48
C LEU A 201 14.77 14.36 8.19
N GLU A 202 14.91 14.89 9.39
CA GLU A 202 16.16 14.89 10.13
C GLU A 202 16.71 13.49 10.38
N GLY A 203 17.98 13.30 10.09
CA GLY A 203 18.65 12.02 10.27
C GLY A 203 18.39 10.99 9.17
N VAL A 204 17.71 11.37 8.08
CA VAL A 204 17.50 10.58 6.86
C VAL A 204 18.25 11.23 5.71
N ALA A 205 18.69 10.46 4.72
CA ALA A 205 19.45 10.95 3.56
C ALA A 205 20.69 11.82 3.95
N ASP A 206 21.13 12.66 3.03
CA ASP A 206 22.27 13.58 3.24
C ASP A 206 21.78 14.85 3.94
N GLU A 207 22.13 15.02 5.22
CA GLU A 207 21.72 16.11 6.10
C GLU A 207 20.19 16.30 6.21
N GLY A 208 19.43 15.23 6.09
CA GLY A 208 17.98 15.25 6.19
C GLY A 208 17.24 15.71 4.93
N VAL A 209 17.92 16.20 3.90
CA VAL A 209 17.30 16.72 2.68
C VAL A 209 16.95 15.56 1.74
N LEU A 210 15.68 15.33 1.53
CA LEU A 210 15.18 14.26 0.67
C LEU A 210 15.24 14.65 -0.81
N THR A 211 14.87 13.70 -1.67
CA THR A 211 14.76 13.95 -3.12
C THR A 211 13.68 15.00 -3.39
N PRO A 212 13.95 16.04 -4.20
CA PRO A 212 12.92 16.99 -4.61
C PRO A 212 11.73 16.31 -5.29
N VAL A 213 10.60 16.97 -5.24
CA VAL A 213 9.31 16.49 -5.76
C VAL A 213 8.65 17.60 -6.56
N ASP A 214 8.11 17.28 -7.73
CA ASP A 214 7.27 18.21 -8.48
C ASP A 214 5.80 17.74 -8.54
N CYS A 215 4.89 18.70 -8.70
CA CYS A 215 3.47 18.45 -8.85
C CYS A 215 3.08 18.58 -10.30
N LEU A 216 2.49 17.51 -10.85
CA LEU A 216 1.97 17.50 -12.21
C LEU A 216 0.48 17.85 -12.17
N ILE A 217 0.12 19.01 -12.71
CA ILE A 217 -1.27 19.46 -12.84
C ILE A 217 -1.81 18.94 -14.17
N ASP A 218 -2.98 18.28 -14.14
CA ASP A 218 -3.67 17.81 -15.33
C ASP A 218 -3.87 19.00 -16.30
N PRO A 219 -3.51 18.87 -17.60
CA PRO A 219 -3.68 19.95 -18.57
C PRO A 219 -5.10 20.51 -18.68
N SER A 220 -6.12 19.69 -18.37
CA SER A 220 -7.54 20.13 -18.43
C SER A 220 -7.94 21.13 -17.37
N VAL A 221 -7.18 21.22 -16.26
CA VAL A 221 -7.44 22.14 -15.15
C VAL A 221 -6.34 23.19 -14.96
N ARG A 222 -5.37 23.24 -15.87
CA ARG A 222 -4.30 24.28 -15.85
C ARG A 222 -4.87 25.65 -16.06
N THR A 223 -4.37 26.60 -15.29
CA THR A 223 -4.67 28.01 -15.42
C THR A 223 -3.55 28.73 -16.19
N PRO A 224 -3.78 29.96 -16.70
CA PRO A 224 -2.76 30.74 -17.39
C PRO A 224 -1.47 30.97 -16.59
N PHE A 225 -1.56 30.92 -15.25
CA PHE A 225 -0.42 31.16 -14.37
C PHE A 225 0.18 29.88 -13.77
N ASN A 226 -0.45 28.74 -14.02
CA ASN A 226 0.01 27.42 -13.56
C ASN A 226 0.34 27.41 -12.05
N ILE A 227 -0.63 27.83 -11.23
CA ILE A 227 -0.51 27.91 -9.77
C ILE A 227 -1.16 26.67 -9.15
N TYR A 228 -0.49 26.06 -8.17
CA TYR A 228 -1.08 25.03 -7.33
C TYR A 228 -1.93 25.68 -6.23
N ASP A 229 -3.19 25.97 -6.56
CA ASP A 229 -4.12 26.74 -5.75
C ASP A 229 -4.90 25.88 -4.74
N TYR A 230 -5.72 26.52 -3.91
CA TYR A 230 -6.57 25.84 -2.92
C TYR A 230 -7.58 24.88 -3.55
N ARG A 231 -8.12 25.20 -4.73
CA ARG A 231 -9.07 24.35 -5.47
C ARG A 231 -8.42 23.03 -5.88
N LEU A 232 -7.17 23.07 -6.37
CA LEU A 232 -6.39 21.88 -6.73
C LEU A 232 -5.97 21.04 -5.51
N LYS A 233 -5.96 21.65 -4.31
CA LYS A 233 -5.71 20.91 -3.06
C LYS A 233 -6.98 20.30 -2.45
N SER A 234 -8.17 20.73 -2.87
CA SER A 234 -9.45 20.31 -2.30
C SER A 234 -10.36 19.63 -3.32
N ALA A 235 -11.16 20.40 -4.04
CA ALA A 235 -12.19 19.89 -4.95
C ALA A 235 -11.63 19.13 -6.16
N ASP A 236 -10.46 19.52 -6.66
CA ASP A 236 -9.78 18.93 -7.81
C ASP A 236 -8.49 18.16 -7.42
N ALA A 237 -8.38 17.68 -6.19
CA ALA A 237 -7.17 17.00 -5.70
C ALA A 237 -6.76 15.79 -6.56
N GLY A 238 -7.72 15.06 -7.12
CA GLY A 238 -7.47 13.95 -8.05
C GLY A 238 -6.91 14.37 -9.42
N ARG A 239 -6.80 15.69 -9.71
CA ARG A 239 -6.20 16.23 -10.94
C ARG A 239 -4.73 16.64 -10.79
N VAL A 240 -4.15 16.37 -9.63
CA VAL A 240 -2.74 16.63 -9.35
C VAL A 240 -2.06 15.34 -8.96
N SER A 241 -0.96 15.02 -9.61
CA SER A 241 -0.11 13.89 -9.26
C SER A 241 1.25 14.35 -8.78
N VAL A 242 1.86 13.58 -7.89
CA VAL A 242 3.18 13.86 -7.33
C VAL A 242 4.22 13.02 -8.05
N ARG A 243 5.25 13.66 -8.61
CA ARG A 243 6.34 12.97 -9.27
C ARG A 243 7.64 13.05 -8.45
N CYS A 244 8.20 11.91 -8.09
CA CYS A 244 9.47 11.81 -7.38
C CYS A 244 10.29 10.63 -7.95
N PRO A 245 11.49 10.85 -8.51
CA PRO A 245 12.18 12.14 -8.64
C PRO A 245 11.54 13.06 -9.69
N PRO A 246 11.76 14.38 -9.60
CA PRO A 246 11.26 15.32 -10.59
C PRO A 246 12.00 15.17 -11.92
N ASP A 247 11.35 15.53 -13.01
CA ASP A 247 11.98 15.57 -14.33
C ASP A 247 12.81 16.86 -14.50
N LEU A 248 13.91 16.93 -13.78
CA LEU A 248 14.82 18.07 -13.74
C LEU A 248 16.26 17.64 -14.01
N GLN A 249 17.06 18.54 -14.56
CA GLN A 249 18.48 18.33 -14.74
C GLN A 249 19.19 18.10 -13.40
N ARG A 250 20.24 17.29 -13.38
CA ARG A 250 20.93 16.88 -12.15
C ARG A 250 21.55 18.06 -11.38
N ASP A 251 22.02 19.08 -12.10
CA ASP A 251 22.57 20.30 -11.51
C ASP A 251 21.49 21.13 -10.80
N VAL A 252 20.28 21.23 -11.37
CA VAL A 252 19.12 21.90 -10.75
C VAL A 252 18.73 21.17 -9.46
N VAL A 253 18.65 19.84 -9.49
CA VAL A 253 18.37 19.02 -8.29
C VAL A 253 19.46 19.25 -7.22
N ALA A 254 20.72 19.28 -7.60
CA ALA A 254 21.83 19.54 -6.67
C ALA A 254 21.74 20.94 -6.04
N ARG A 255 21.39 21.96 -6.83
CA ARG A 255 21.19 23.34 -6.35
C ARG A 255 20.00 23.44 -5.39
N LEU A 256 18.88 22.82 -5.70
CA LEU A 256 17.70 22.75 -4.82
C LEU A 256 18.07 22.14 -3.46
N ARG A 257 18.79 21.01 -3.45
CA ARG A 257 19.24 20.37 -2.21
C ARG A 257 20.21 21.26 -1.42
N ALA A 258 21.15 21.92 -2.09
CA ALA A 258 22.10 22.83 -1.44
C ALA A 258 21.39 24.04 -0.80
N LEU A 259 20.45 24.66 -1.52
CA LEU A 259 19.63 25.76 -0.99
C LEU A 259 18.80 25.29 0.21
N SER A 260 18.18 24.11 0.14
CA SER A 260 17.39 23.54 1.24
C SER A 260 18.24 23.33 2.49
N LYS A 261 19.47 22.83 2.36
CA LYS A 261 20.40 22.69 3.49
C LYS A 261 20.69 24.06 4.14
N THR A 262 20.90 25.10 3.32
CA THR A 262 21.11 26.47 3.82
C THR A 262 19.88 26.98 4.56
N VAL A 263 18.66 26.78 4.02
CA VAL A 263 17.40 27.15 4.66
C VAL A 263 17.26 26.50 6.03
N ILE A 264 17.44 25.17 6.10
CA ILE A 264 17.31 24.40 7.33
C ILE A 264 18.26 24.89 8.41
N ARG A 265 19.54 25.08 8.05
CA ARG A 265 20.55 25.56 9.01
C ARG A 265 20.30 27.00 9.47
N THR A 266 19.92 27.88 8.55
CA THR A 266 19.69 29.30 8.86
C THR A 266 18.51 29.50 9.80
N LEU A 267 17.41 28.76 9.59
CA LEU A 267 16.21 28.86 10.41
C LEU A 267 16.26 27.98 11.66
N GLY A 268 17.18 27.01 11.72
CA GLY A 268 17.24 26.05 12.84
C GLY A 268 16.10 25.04 12.85
N ILE A 269 15.66 24.62 11.67
CA ILE A 269 14.57 23.68 11.50
C ILE A 269 14.93 22.31 12.09
N ARG A 270 13.99 21.66 12.75
CA ARG A 270 14.15 20.38 13.45
C ARG A 270 13.14 19.35 12.97
N ASP A 271 13.56 18.09 13.02
CA ASP A 271 12.78 16.87 12.78
C ASP A 271 12.22 16.75 11.35
N LEU A 272 11.38 17.68 10.90
CA LEU A 272 10.76 17.67 9.59
C LEU A 272 10.42 19.07 9.08
N ALA A 273 10.39 19.22 7.76
CA ALA A 273 9.88 20.42 7.08
C ALA A 273 9.59 20.14 5.60
N ARG A 274 8.94 21.08 4.95
CA ARG A 274 8.78 21.17 3.51
C ARG A 274 9.21 22.57 3.05
N ILE A 275 10.06 22.60 2.04
CA ILE A 275 10.59 23.83 1.47
C ILE A 275 10.09 23.94 0.05
N ASP A 276 9.33 24.99 -0.25
CA ASP A 276 8.68 25.18 -1.54
C ASP A 276 9.41 26.22 -2.36
N PHE A 277 9.82 25.84 -3.57
CA PHE A 277 10.55 26.66 -4.53
C PHE A 277 9.75 26.86 -5.83
N ARG A 278 10.04 27.96 -6.51
CA ARG A 278 9.62 28.21 -7.89
C ARG A 278 10.84 28.16 -8.80
N LEU A 279 10.86 27.26 -9.74
CA LEU A 279 11.83 27.22 -10.81
C LEU A 279 11.36 28.15 -11.92
N GLY A 280 12.00 29.33 -12.02
CA GLY A 280 11.67 30.34 -13.00
C GLY A 280 12.06 29.93 -14.42
N GLU A 281 11.36 30.48 -15.42
CA GLU A 281 11.70 30.30 -16.83
C GLU A 281 13.06 30.90 -17.18
N ASP A 282 13.56 31.81 -16.33
CA ASP A 282 14.92 32.39 -16.38
C ASP A 282 16.01 31.42 -15.86
N GLY A 283 15.64 30.21 -15.42
CA GLY A 283 16.54 29.20 -14.85
C GLY A 283 17.00 29.48 -13.42
N ARG A 284 16.44 30.52 -12.76
CA ARG A 284 16.69 30.80 -11.35
C ARG A 284 15.76 30.03 -10.44
N ILE A 285 16.22 29.74 -9.23
CA ILE A 285 15.45 29.08 -8.19
C ILE A 285 15.04 30.10 -7.14
N TYR A 286 13.75 30.30 -6.98
CA TYR A 286 13.20 31.24 -6.02
C TYR A 286 12.53 30.49 -4.87
N LEU A 287 12.90 30.81 -3.62
CA LEU A 287 12.20 30.30 -2.46
C LEU A 287 10.84 30.98 -2.34
N LEU A 288 9.79 30.18 -2.23
CA LEU A 288 8.42 30.68 -2.00
C LEU A 288 8.06 30.72 -0.52
N GLU A 289 8.14 29.57 0.15
CA GLU A 289 7.81 29.43 1.57
C GLU A 289 8.55 28.24 2.20
N VAL A 290 8.56 28.23 3.53
CA VAL A 290 9.08 27.13 4.35
C VAL A 290 7.99 26.69 5.30
N ASN A 291 7.61 25.42 5.24
CA ASN A 291 6.61 24.84 6.12
C ASN A 291 7.30 23.91 7.12
N ALA A 292 7.38 24.35 8.39
CA ALA A 292 8.01 23.61 9.47
C ALA A 292 7.03 22.62 10.17
N LEU A 293 5.75 22.64 9.77
CA LEU A 293 4.72 21.70 10.21
C LEU A 293 3.97 21.14 8.99
N PRO A 294 4.64 20.40 8.10
CA PRO A 294 4.01 19.89 6.89
C PRO A 294 3.02 18.79 7.21
N SER A 295 1.95 18.70 6.42
CA SER A 295 0.96 17.63 6.54
C SER A 295 1.61 16.25 6.46
N LEU A 296 1.19 15.36 7.37
CA LEU A 296 1.56 13.95 7.42
C LEU A 296 0.46 13.04 6.85
N GLU A 297 -0.39 13.58 5.98
CA GLU A 297 -1.36 12.79 5.23
C GLU A 297 -0.65 11.72 4.38
N PRO A 298 -1.12 10.45 4.40
CA PRO A 298 -0.58 9.41 3.56
C PRO A 298 -0.59 9.79 2.07
N GLY A 299 0.54 9.61 1.37
CA GLY A 299 0.68 9.97 -0.03
C GLY A 299 1.15 11.39 -0.30
N SER A 300 1.36 12.24 0.71
CA SER A 300 1.93 13.58 0.53
C SER A 300 3.37 13.52 -0.01
N SER A 301 3.88 14.67 -0.49
CA SER A 301 5.21 14.79 -1.08
C SER A 301 6.34 14.29 -0.17
N THR A 302 6.19 14.44 1.14
CA THR A 302 7.17 13.94 2.13
C THR A 302 7.30 12.41 2.06
N PHE A 303 6.18 11.69 1.98
CA PHE A 303 6.20 10.22 1.91
C PHE A 303 6.68 9.72 0.55
N SER A 304 6.33 10.41 -0.54
CA SER A 304 6.83 10.09 -1.89
C SER A 304 8.37 10.22 -1.96
N ALA A 305 8.93 11.26 -1.35
CA ALA A 305 10.36 11.45 -1.26
C ALA A 305 11.03 10.44 -0.31
N ALA A 306 10.43 10.17 0.86
CA ALA A 306 10.94 9.23 1.85
C ALA A 306 10.94 7.78 1.33
N ALA A 307 9.99 7.41 0.48
CA ALA A 307 9.95 6.11 -0.18
C ALA A 307 11.20 5.85 -1.05
N ARG A 308 11.79 6.90 -1.64
CA ARG A 308 13.07 6.81 -2.38
C ARG A 308 14.26 6.45 -1.47
N GLU A 309 14.15 6.79 -0.19
CA GLU A 309 15.12 6.41 0.85
C GLU A 309 14.75 5.07 1.52
N GLY A 310 13.73 4.35 0.98
CA GLY A 310 13.28 3.07 1.48
C GLY A 310 12.47 3.15 2.79
N LEU A 311 11.89 4.30 3.10
CA LEU A 311 11.04 4.49 4.26
C LEU A 311 9.57 4.38 3.86
N ASP A 312 8.85 3.51 4.55
CA ASP A 312 7.40 3.47 4.53
C ASP A 312 6.82 4.52 5.49
N TYR A 313 5.50 4.60 5.53
CA TYR A 313 4.78 5.56 6.37
C TYR A 313 5.21 5.50 7.84
N ASP A 314 5.25 4.29 8.41
CA ASP A 314 5.59 4.07 9.81
C ASP A 314 7.06 4.41 10.11
N ALA A 315 7.96 4.15 9.16
CA ALA A 315 9.37 4.48 9.28
C ALA A 315 9.61 6.00 9.26
N VAL A 316 8.82 6.78 8.50
CA VAL A 316 8.86 8.25 8.54
C VAL A 316 8.44 8.75 9.92
N LEU A 317 7.30 8.28 10.46
CA LEU A 317 6.88 8.65 11.81
C LEU A 317 7.92 8.27 12.86
N GLY A 318 8.50 7.07 12.73
CA GLY A 318 9.59 6.60 13.60
C GLY A 318 10.84 7.47 13.49
N ALA A 319 11.18 8.00 12.31
CA ALA A 319 12.32 8.91 12.13
C ALA A 319 12.10 10.26 12.84
N ILE A 320 10.89 10.82 12.75
CA ILE A 320 10.49 12.04 13.47
C ILE A 320 10.62 11.83 14.99
N VAL A 321 10.03 10.76 15.52
CA VAL A 321 10.12 10.40 16.94
C VAL A 321 11.58 10.19 17.36
N ALA A 322 12.39 9.49 16.56
CA ALA A 322 13.79 9.22 16.87
C ALA A 322 14.66 10.48 16.87
N SER A 323 14.36 11.45 15.99
CA SER A 323 15.05 12.74 15.94
C SER A 323 14.76 13.55 17.21
N ALA A 324 13.48 13.74 17.56
CA ALA A 324 13.05 14.46 18.74
C ALA A 324 13.59 13.79 20.03
N ALA A 325 13.46 12.46 20.16
CA ALA A 325 13.93 11.71 21.31
C ALA A 325 15.45 11.85 21.50
N ARG A 326 16.23 11.77 20.41
CA ARG A 326 17.69 11.97 20.47
C ARG A 326 18.06 13.35 20.99
N ARG A 327 17.38 14.39 20.51
CA ARG A 327 17.58 15.78 20.96
C ARG A 327 17.29 15.95 22.45
N GLN A 328 16.32 15.22 22.97
CA GLN A 328 15.87 15.29 24.36
C GLN A 328 16.51 14.23 25.27
N GLY A 329 17.47 13.44 24.78
CA GLY A 329 18.13 12.39 25.57
C GLY A 329 17.23 11.23 25.97
N LEU A 330 16.09 11.04 25.28
CA LEU A 330 15.17 9.94 25.52
C LEU A 330 15.64 8.66 24.85
N THR A 331 15.45 7.53 25.53
CA THR A 331 15.73 6.21 24.93
C THR A 331 14.55 5.78 24.07
N VAL A 332 14.75 5.77 22.75
CA VAL A 332 13.78 5.16 21.83
C VAL A 332 13.92 3.64 21.89
N PRO A 333 12.83 2.87 22.08
CA PRO A 333 12.88 1.45 21.86
C PRO A 333 13.49 1.19 20.47
N GLN A 334 14.56 0.39 20.41
CA GLN A 334 15.18 0.06 19.12
C GLN A 334 14.19 -0.78 18.30
N VAL A 335 13.33 -0.14 17.57
CA VAL A 335 12.64 -0.76 16.44
C VAL A 335 13.72 -0.94 15.36
N GLY A 336 14.10 -2.16 15.15
CA GLY A 336 15.15 -2.74 14.32
C GLY A 336 16.02 -1.78 13.50
N ARG A 337 17.33 -2.07 13.52
CA ARG A 337 18.41 -1.40 12.77
C ARG A 337 17.91 -0.84 11.43
N ARG A 338 18.23 0.46 11.16
CA ARG A 338 18.18 1.08 9.82
C ARG A 338 18.59 0.06 8.77
N ARG A 339 17.66 -0.42 7.98
CA ARG A 339 17.97 -1.08 6.73
C ARG A 339 18.41 0.00 5.74
N ARG A 340 19.53 -0.23 5.03
CA ARG A 340 19.77 0.40 3.73
C ARG A 340 18.45 0.38 2.96
N PRO A 341 18.11 1.46 2.20
CA PRO A 341 17.01 1.37 1.24
C PRO A 341 17.18 0.06 0.50
N PRO A 342 16.13 -0.76 0.40
CA PRO A 342 16.24 -1.97 -0.39
C PRO A 342 16.67 -1.55 -1.79
N GLU A 343 17.74 -2.14 -2.29
CA GLU A 343 18.10 -1.99 -3.70
C GLU A 343 16.86 -2.29 -4.54
N PRO A 344 16.62 -1.53 -5.63
CA PRO A 344 15.51 -1.81 -6.51
C PRO A 344 15.52 -3.29 -6.88
N LEU A 345 14.48 -4.01 -6.49
CA LEU A 345 14.36 -5.43 -6.82
C LEU A 345 13.99 -5.56 -8.29
N ARG A 346 14.53 -6.59 -8.92
CA ARG A 346 14.09 -7.04 -10.23
C ARG A 346 12.92 -8.00 -10.03
N ILE A 347 11.72 -7.54 -10.25
CA ILE A 347 10.51 -8.34 -10.13
C ILE A 347 10.15 -8.92 -11.48
N GLY A 348 10.25 -10.24 -11.62
CA GLY A 348 9.67 -10.94 -12.75
C GLY A 348 8.15 -10.89 -12.67
N PHE A 349 7.50 -10.27 -13.60
CA PHE A 349 6.04 -10.20 -13.63
C PHE A 349 5.51 -11.24 -14.62
N SER A 350 4.92 -12.32 -14.09
CA SER A 350 4.44 -13.44 -14.91
C SER A 350 2.93 -13.35 -15.13
N TYR A 351 2.53 -13.46 -16.41
CA TYR A 351 1.16 -13.28 -16.88
C TYR A 351 0.88 -14.09 -18.15
N ASN A 352 -0.39 -14.19 -18.56
CA ASN A 352 -0.80 -14.61 -19.91
C ASN A 352 -1.59 -13.50 -20.57
N VAL A 353 -1.20 -13.11 -21.80
CA VAL A 353 -1.85 -12.03 -22.56
C VAL A 353 -3.05 -12.56 -23.32
N LYS A 354 -4.19 -11.90 -23.19
CA LYS A 354 -5.37 -12.12 -24.00
C LYS A 354 -5.18 -11.53 -25.40
N ARG A 355 -5.20 -12.38 -26.43
CA ARG A 355 -5.00 -11.99 -27.84
C ARG A 355 -6.24 -12.17 -28.70
N VAL A 356 -7.16 -13.06 -28.27
CA VAL A 356 -8.37 -13.38 -29.01
C VAL A 356 -9.56 -12.69 -28.36
N ASP A 357 -10.23 -11.84 -29.12
CA ASP A 357 -11.53 -11.31 -28.70
C ASP A 357 -12.56 -12.44 -28.70
N SER A 358 -13.19 -12.68 -27.54
CA SER A 358 -14.20 -13.73 -27.32
C SER A 358 -15.51 -13.51 -28.11
N LYS A 359 -15.47 -12.69 -29.17
CA LYS A 359 -16.61 -12.44 -30.08
C LYS A 359 -16.79 -13.65 -30.98
N GLY A 360 -17.68 -14.56 -30.59
CA GLY A 360 -18.02 -15.74 -31.39
C GLY A 360 -18.06 -17.05 -30.64
N GLY A 361 -17.98 -17.05 -29.29
CA GLY A 361 -18.11 -18.25 -28.45
C GLY A 361 -16.81 -19.01 -28.21
N ASP A 362 -15.66 -18.48 -28.61
CA ASP A 362 -14.36 -18.99 -28.19
C ASP A 362 -14.00 -18.43 -26.82
N ASP A 363 -13.99 -19.33 -25.81
CA ASP A 363 -13.69 -19.04 -24.42
C ASP A 363 -12.28 -19.49 -24.00
N THR A 364 -11.42 -19.83 -24.96
CA THR A 364 -10.07 -20.40 -24.74
C THR A 364 -9.19 -19.48 -23.89
N GLU A 365 -9.19 -18.18 -24.18
CA GLU A 365 -8.39 -17.16 -23.46
C GLU A 365 -9.23 -16.33 -22.46
N ALA A 366 -10.36 -16.87 -21.98
CA ALA A 366 -11.26 -16.11 -21.10
C ALA A 366 -10.65 -15.75 -19.73
N GLU A 367 -9.63 -16.49 -19.31
CA GLU A 367 -8.91 -16.28 -18.06
C GLU A 367 -7.66 -15.39 -18.21
N TYR A 368 -7.23 -15.13 -19.46
CA TYR A 368 -6.05 -14.32 -19.70
C TYR A 368 -6.34 -12.83 -19.54
N ASP A 369 -5.30 -12.09 -19.13
CA ASP A 369 -5.41 -10.68 -18.84
C ASP A 369 -5.31 -9.81 -20.10
N ALA A 370 -6.13 -8.77 -20.13
CA ALA A 370 -6.03 -7.73 -21.16
C ALA A 370 -4.73 -6.94 -20.99
N PRO A 371 -4.16 -6.39 -22.10
CA PRO A 371 -2.95 -5.58 -22.05
C PRO A 371 -3.01 -4.45 -21.01
N GLU A 372 -4.17 -3.80 -20.86
CA GLU A 372 -4.42 -2.70 -19.93
C GLU A 372 -4.30 -3.15 -18.46
N THR A 373 -4.72 -4.38 -18.15
CA THR A 373 -4.57 -4.99 -16.82
C THR A 373 -3.10 -5.22 -16.50
N ILE A 374 -2.37 -5.80 -17.45
CA ILE A 374 -0.93 -6.08 -17.34
C ILE A 374 -0.16 -4.77 -17.12
N GLU A 375 -0.50 -3.72 -17.87
CA GLU A 375 0.12 -2.40 -17.72
C GLU A 375 -0.17 -1.78 -16.35
N SER A 376 -1.42 -1.85 -15.88
CA SER A 376 -1.82 -1.32 -14.57
C SER A 376 -1.09 -1.99 -13.41
N ILE A 377 -0.88 -3.32 -13.46
CA ILE A 377 -0.13 -4.05 -12.45
C ILE A 377 1.36 -3.67 -12.51
N ARG A 378 1.94 -3.60 -13.71
CA ARG A 378 3.33 -3.17 -13.91
C ARG A 378 3.55 -1.79 -13.29
N ASP A 379 2.71 -0.82 -13.61
CA ASP A 379 2.82 0.55 -13.10
C ASP A 379 2.70 0.60 -11.58
N ALA A 380 1.79 -0.21 -10.99
CA ALA A 380 1.67 -0.34 -9.55
C ALA A 380 2.97 -0.90 -8.92
N LEU A 381 3.58 -1.93 -9.48
CA LEU A 381 4.84 -2.51 -9.01
C LEU A 381 6.01 -1.53 -9.15
N GLU A 382 6.12 -0.83 -10.29
CA GLU A 382 7.15 0.19 -10.53
C GLU A 382 7.00 1.39 -9.60
N SER A 383 5.77 1.73 -9.20
CA SER A 383 5.51 2.81 -8.25
C SER A 383 6.11 2.56 -6.85
N TYR A 384 6.43 1.31 -6.51
CA TYR A 384 7.16 0.93 -5.30
C TYR A 384 8.69 1.02 -5.46
N GLY A 385 9.17 1.50 -6.61
CA GLY A 385 10.60 1.68 -6.89
C GLY A 385 11.31 0.41 -7.37
N HIS A 386 10.57 -0.61 -7.81
CA HIS A 386 11.13 -1.84 -8.35
C HIS A 386 11.32 -1.77 -9.87
N VAL A 387 12.18 -2.62 -10.41
CA VAL A 387 12.32 -2.83 -11.86
C VAL A 387 11.50 -4.05 -12.24
N VAL A 388 10.50 -3.86 -13.10
CA VAL A 388 9.61 -4.94 -13.54
C VAL A 388 10.15 -5.57 -14.83
N VAL A 389 10.29 -6.89 -14.81
CA VAL A 389 10.72 -7.71 -15.94
C VAL A 389 9.50 -8.49 -16.44
N PRO A 390 8.97 -8.21 -17.64
CA PRO A 390 7.82 -8.93 -18.17
C PRO A 390 8.20 -10.38 -18.51
N LEU A 391 7.38 -11.32 -18.04
CA LEU A 391 7.56 -12.76 -18.20
C LEU A 391 6.24 -13.39 -18.65
N GLU A 392 6.02 -13.56 -19.94
CA GLU A 392 4.83 -14.25 -20.41
C GLU A 392 4.96 -15.76 -20.16
N ALA A 393 3.95 -16.37 -19.52
CA ALA A 393 3.94 -17.78 -19.14
C ALA A 393 3.68 -18.68 -20.35
N THR A 394 4.70 -18.83 -21.19
CA THR A 394 4.75 -19.70 -22.37
C THR A 394 5.81 -20.79 -22.17
N ALA A 395 5.99 -21.66 -23.17
CA ALA A 395 7.05 -22.67 -23.17
C ALA A 395 8.47 -22.07 -23.04
N GLU A 396 8.65 -20.79 -23.37
CA GLU A 396 9.94 -20.08 -23.24
C GLU A 396 10.22 -19.53 -21.83
N LEU A 397 9.25 -19.56 -20.93
CA LEU A 397 9.40 -19.00 -19.59
C LEU A 397 10.61 -19.57 -18.80
N PRO A 398 10.89 -20.89 -18.82
CA PRO A 398 12.05 -21.44 -18.12
C PRO A 398 13.37 -20.82 -18.61
N ARG A 399 13.51 -20.63 -19.92
CA ARG A 399 14.67 -19.99 -20.54
C ARG A 399 14.78 -18.52 -20.16
N GLN A 400 13.67 -17.79 -20.22
CA GLN A 400 13.64 -16.38 -19.83
C GLN A 400 14.09 -16.17 -18.38
N LEU A 401 13.66 -17.02 -17.45
CA LEU A 401 14.08 -16.97 -16.05
C LEU A 401 15.57 -17.31 -15.84
N MET A 402 16.14 -18.19 -16.68
CA MET A 402 17.58 -18.47 -16.65
C MET A 402 18.41 -17.31 -17.21
N ASP A 403 17.96 -16.72 -18.32
CA ASP A 403 18.69 -15.67 -19.03
C ASP A 403 18.53 -14.28 -18.33
N THR A 404 17.47 -14.11 -17.56
CA THR A 404 17.15 -12.83 -16.92
C THR A 404 16.93 -13.02 -15.41
N PRO A 405 17.98 -12.93 -14.59
CA PRO A 405 17.83 -13.10 -13.15
C PRO A 405 16.86 -12.10 -12.53
N VAL A 406 15.94 -12.61 -11.72
CA VAL A 406 14.97 -11.82 -10.95
C VAL A 406 15.09 -12.16 -9.46
N ASP A 407 14.74 -11.20 -8.60
CA ASP A 407 14.78 -11.39 -7.14
C ASP A 407 13.51 -12.08 -6.62
N LEU A 408 12.40 -11.89 -7.34
CA LEU A 408 11.05 -12.34 -6.97
C LEU A 408 10.21 -12.42 -8.25
N VAL A 409 9.27 -13.36 -8.31
CA VAL A 409 8.22 -13.39 -9.34
C VAL A 409 6.89 -12.92 -8.75
N PHE A 410 6.29 -11.89 -9.34
CA PHE A 410 4.89 -11.52 -9.11
C PHE A 410 4.04 -12.29 -10.12
N ASN A 411 3.26 -13.27 -9.63
CA ASN A 411 2.57 -14.24 -10.48
C ASN A 411 1.06 -13.96 -10.57
N ILE A 412 0.57 -13.80 -11.80
CA ILE A 412 -0.86 -13.82 -12.15
C ILE A 412 -1.14 -14.76 -13.32
N ALA A 413 -0.16 -15.59 -13.71
CA ALA A 413 -0.28 -16.42 -14.89
C ALA A 413 -1.20 -17.62 -14.67
N GLU A 414 -2.18 -17.77 -15.54
CA GLU A 414 -3.13 -18.89 -15.60
C GLU A 414 -2.51 -20.16 -16.22
N GLY A 415 -1.39 -20.00 -16.93
CA GLY A 415 -0.74 -21.07 -17.67
C GLY A 415 -1.43 -21.42 -18.98
N VAL A 416 -0.84 -22.34 -19.76
CA VAL A 416 -1.26 -22.59 -21.14
C VAL A 416 -2.28 -23.72 -21.26
N ALA A 417 -2.05 -24.85 -20.60
CA ALA A 417 -2.88 -26.04 -20.77
C ALA A 417 -2.74 -27.04 -19.62
N GLY A 418 -3.75 -27.89 -19.46
CA GLY A 418 -3.77 -29.02 -18.55
C GLY A 418 -4.30 -28.70 -17.16
N ARG A 419 -4.56 -29.77 -16.38
CA ARG A 419 -5.18 -29.68 -15.06
C ARG A 419 -4.33 -28.99 -13.98
N ASN A 420 -3.06 -28.74 -14.27
CA ASN A 420 -2.12 -28.08 -13.35
C ASN A 420 -1.55 -26.80 -13.97
N ARG A 421 -2.26 -26.18 -14.93
CA ARG A 421 -1.75 -25.02 -15.67
C ARG A 421 -1.38 -23.85 -14.77
N GLU A 422 -2.21 -23.51 -13.80
CA GLU A 422 -1.96 -22.42 -12.84
C GLU A 422 -0.76 -22.70 -11.92
N ALA A 423 -0.52 -23.97 -11.62
CA ALA A 423 0.60 -24.39 -10.77
C ALA A 423 1.96 -24.38 -11.48
N ALA A 424 2.00 -24.26 -12.81
CA ALA A 424 3.23 -24.40 -13.59
C ALA A 424 4.27 -23.33 -13.23
N VAL A 425 3.88 -22.07 -13.10
CA VAL A 425 4.79 -20.97 -12.75
C VAL A 425 5.32 -21.11 -11.31
N PRO A 426 4.48 -21.29 -10.27
CA PRO A 426 4.95 -21.57 -8.92
C PRO A 426 5.90 -22.78 -8.84
N ALA A 427 5.55 -23.91 -9.47
CA ALA A 427 6.42 -25.11 -9.48
C ALA A 427 7.78 -24.84 -10.12
N LEU A 428 7.82 -24.09 -11.21
CA LEU A 428 9.07 -23.66 -11.84
C LEU A 428 9.90 -22.75 -10.92
N CYS A 429 9.25 -21.79 -10.27
CA CYS A 429 9.90 -20.91 -9.30
C CYS A 429 10.46 -21.68 -8.10
N GLU A 430 9.74 -22.69 -7.60
CA GLU A 430 10.20 -23.58 -6.53
C GLU A 430 11.43 -24.38 -6.96
N LEU A 431 11.39 -24.99 -8.16
CA LEU A 431 12.51 -25.73 -8.73
C LEU A 431 13.77 -24.88 -8.89
N MET A 432 13.60 -23.64 -9.34
CA MET A 432 14.70 -22.67 -9.52
C MET A 432 15.08 -21.93 -8.23
N GLY A 433 14.34 -22.15 -7.16
CA GLY A 433 14.55 -21.45 -5.89
C GLY A 433 14.26 -19.96 -5.96
N ILE A 434 13.35 -19.51 -6.82
CA ILE A 434 12.96 -18.11 -6.96
C ILE A 434 11.72 -17.87 -6.08
N PRO A 435 11.75 -16.92 -5.13
CA PRO A 435 10.55 -16.51 -4.39
C PRO A 435 9.48 -15.96 -5.33
N TYR A 436 8.20 -16.15 -4.99
CA TYR A 436 7.07 -15.68 -5.80
C TYR A 436 5.89 -15.25 -4.94
N THR A 437 4.93 -14.52 -5.52
CA THR A 437 3.67 -14.12 -4.88
C THR A 437 2.57 -15.14 -5.13
N GLY A 438 1.59 -15.17 -4.24
CA GLY A 438 0.42 -16.05 -4.32
C GLY A 438 0.65 -17.42 -3.69
N SER A 439 -0.32 -18.29 -3.88
CA SER A 439 -0.35 -19.65 -3.37
C SER A 439 0.63 -20.55 -4.10
N ASP A 440 1.05 -21.64 -3.45
CA ASP A 440 2.01 -22.58 -4.03
C ASP A 440 1.36 -23.52 -5.07
N ALA A 441 2.22 -24.30 -5.74
CA ALA A 441 1.80 -25.18 -6.81
C ALA A 441 0.76 -26.23 -6.35
N ALA A 442 0.85 -26.71 -5.10
CA ALA A 442 -0.10 -27.68 -4.56
C ALA A 442 -1.47 -27.04 -4.36
N THR A 443 -1.53 -25.89 -3.74
CA THR A 443 -2.77 -25.13 -3.51
C THR A 443 -3.47 -24.78 -4.83
N LEU A 444 -2.73 -24.27 -5.83
CA LEU A 444 -3.31 -23.93 -7.14
C LEU A 444 -3.85 -25.17 -7.86
N SER A 445 -3.10 -26.28 -7.84
CA SER A 445 -3.59 -27.55 -8.42
C SER A 445 -4.86 -28.09 -7.76
N ILE A 446 -4.95 -27.96 -6.42
CA ILE A 446 -6.12 -28.39 -5.65
C ILE A 446 -7.30 -27.46 -5.93
N ALA A 447 -7.08 -26.15 -5.92
CA ALA A 447 -8.15 -25.17 -6.10
C ALA A 447 -8.75 -25.21 -7.51
N LEU A 448 -7.95 -25.39 -8.55
CA LEU A 448 -8.41 -25.50 -9.94
C LEU A 448 -9.28 -26.76 -10.15
N ASP A 449 -8.98 -27.88 -9.49
CA ASP A 449 -9.81 -29.08 -9.51
C ASP A 449 -10.93 -28.97 -8.46
N LYS A 450 -12.11 -28.50 -8.92
CA LYS A 450 -13.26 -28.21 -8.04
C LYS A 450 -13.67 -29.41 -7.20
N ALA A 451 -13.62 -30.62 -7.76
CA ALA A 451 -13.98 -31.84 -7.02
C ALA A 451 -12.96 -32.13 -5.92
N LEU A 452 -11.66 -31.94 -6.18
CA LEU A 452 -10.61 -32.15 -5.20
C LEU A 452 -10.68 -31.09 -4.09
N SER A 453 -10.84 -29.82 -4.46
CA SER A 453 -11.07 -28.72 -3.53
C SER A 453 -12.21 -29.01 -2.58
N LYS A 454 -13.37 -29.43 -3.11
CA LYS A 454 -14.56 -29.78 -2.29
C LYS A 454 -14.33 -30.99 -1.34
N ARG A 455 -13.51 -31.95 -1.74
CA ARG A 455 -13.16 -33.07 -0.85
C ARG A 455 -12.32 -32.58 0.33
N VAL A 456 -11.35 -31.69 0.08
CA VAL A 456 -10.55 -31.08 1.15
C VAL A 456 -11.42 -30.24 2.08
N LEU A 457 -12.32 -29.40 1.54
CA LEU A 457 -13.23 -28.58 2.34
C LEU A 457 -14.14 -29.43 3.24
N ARG A 458 -14.67 -30.54 2.72
CA ARG A 458 -15.52 -31.47 3.51
C ARG A 458 -14.75 -32.09 4.67
N GLU A 459 -13.50 -32.46 4.48
CA GLU A 459 -12.65 -33.01 5.55
C GLU A 459 -12.45 -32.00 6.69
N HIS A 460 -12.44 -30.70 6.37
CA HIS A 460 -12.39 -29.61 7.35
C HIS A 460 -13.77 -29.20 7.88
N GLY A 461 -14.83 -29.93 7.53
CA GLY A 461 -16.20 -29.62 8.00
C GLY A 461 -16.82 -28.37 7.36
N ILE A 462 -16.28 -27.89 6.24
CA ILE A 462 -16.79 -26.73 5.51
C ILE A 462 -17.85 -27.21 4.51
N ALA A 463 -19.04 -26.61 4.58
CA ALA A 463 -20.16 -26.97 3.72
C ALA A 463 -19.89 -26.60 2.25
N THR A 464 -20.15 -27.53 1.37
CA THR A 464 -20.09 -27.40 -0.10
C THR A 464 -21.21 -28.23 -0.71
N PRO A 465 -21.75 -27.84 -1.87
CA PRO A 465 -22.85 -28.61 -2.50
C PRO A 465 -22.50 -30.10 -2.64
N GLU A 466 -23.51 -30.98 -2.46
CA GLU A 466 -23.32 -32.39 -2.80
C GLU A 466 -22.97 -32.53 -4.27
N PHE A 467 -21.98 -33.36 -4.60
CA PHE A 467 -21.44 -33.42 -5.95
C PHE A 467 -21.05 -34.83 -6.39
N GLN A 468 -21.01 -35.02 -7.70
CA GLN A 468 -20.46 -36.20 -8.38
C GLN A 468 -19.64 -35.77 -9.58
N VAL A 469 -18.57 -36.50 -9.89
CA VAL A 469 -17.78 -36.32 -11.10
C VAL A 469 -18.16 -37.40 -12.11
N MET A 470 -18.32 -37.01 -13.38
CA MET A 470 -18.50 -37.91 -14.51
C MET A 470 -17.38 -37.73 -15.51
N GLU A 471 -16.63 -38.80 -15.80
CA GLU A 471 -15.51 -38.82 -16.75
C GLU A 471 -15.95 -39.27 -18.14
N THR A 472 -16.97 -40.13 -18.21
CA THR A 472 -17.44 -40.73 -19.46
C THR A 472 -18.89 -40.36 -19.78
N GLY A 473 -19.61 -39.77 -18.83
CA GLY A 473 -21.02 -39.49 -18.93
C GLY A 473 -21.93 -40.73 -18.84
N ARG A 474 -21.36 -41.90 -18.59
CA ARG A 474 -22.08 -43.18 -18.45
C ARG A 474 -22.21 -43.63 -17.00
N GLU A 475 -21.57 -42.94 -16.07
CA GLU A 475 -21.59 -43.25 -14.65
C GLU A 475 -23.04 -43.18 -14.12
N ARG A 476 -23.40 -44.10 -13.25
CA ARG A 476 -24.69 -44.06 -12.59
C ARG A 476 -24.79 -42.85 -11.67
N LEU A 477 -25.87 -42.09 -11.78
CA LEU A 477 -26.15 -41.00 -10.86
C LEU A 477 -26.30 -41.53 -9.44
N SER A 478 -25.59 -40.95 -8.51
CA SER A 478 -25.66 -41.30 -7.09
C SER A 478 -27.07 -41.01 -6.53
N PRO A 479 -27.62 -41.88 -5.72
CA PRO A 479 -28.92 -41.64 -5.04
C PRO A 479 -28.93 -40.38 -4.15
N LYS A 480 -27.76 -39.87 -3.79
CA LYS A 480 -27.63 -38.63 -3.03
C LYS A 480 -27.83 -37.39 -3.89
N MET A 481 -27.65 -37.51 -5.20
CA MET A 481 -27.82 -36.37 -6.14
C MET A 481 -29.32 -36.22 -6.41
N LYS A 482 -29.85 -35.04 -6.03
CA LYS A 482 -31.27 -34.69 -6.22
C LYS A 482 -31.35 -33.49 -7.15
N PHE A 483 -32.30 -33.53 -8.08
CA PHE A 483 -32.55 -32.37 -8.95
C PHE A 483 -33.22 -31.23 -8.16
N PRO A 484 -32.98 -29.96 -8.57
CA PRO A 484 -32.17 -29.55 -9.73
C PRO A 484 -30.66 -29.67 -9.50
N LEU A 485 -29.96 -30.03 -10.57
CA LEU A 485 -28.48 -30.16 -10.57
C LEU A 485 -27.85 -29.11 -11.49
N ILE A 486 -26.66 -28.65 -11.15
CA ILE A 486 -25.84 -27.82 -12.03
C ILE A 486 -24.67 -28.63 -12.54
N VAL A 487 -24.36 -28.50 -13.84
CA VAL A 487 -23.28 -29.21 -14.52
C VAL A 487 -22.24 -28.17 -15.01
N LYS A 488 -20.98 -28.42 -14.68
CA LYS A 488 -19.87 -27.52 -15.05
C LYS A 488 -18.58 -28.30 -15.29
N PRO A 489 -17.62 -27.77 -16.07
CA PRO A 489 -16.29 -28.36 -16.18
C PRO A 489 -15.61 -28.40 -14.81
N ASN A 490 -14.88 -29.49 -14.52
CA ASN A 490 -14.23 -29.68 -13.22
C ASN A 490 -12.99 -28.79 -13.03
N GLN A 491 -12.28 -28.41 -14.11
CA GLN A 491 -10.96 -27.80 -14.09
C GLN A 491 -10.86 -26.51 -14.91
N GLU A 492 -11.95 -25.74 -15.00
CA GLU A 492 -12.00 -24.41 -15.65
C GLU A 492 -12.38 -23.33 -14.65
N GLY A 493 -11.82 -22.12 -14.86
CA GLY A 493 -12.18 -20.92 -14.16
C GLY A 493 -13.16 -20.02 -14.93
N SER A 494 -13.36 -18.80 -14.48
CA SER A 494 -14.14 -17.73 -15.12
C SER A 494 -15.53 -18.17 -15.63
N SER A 495 -16.16 -19.12 -14.96
CA SER A 495 -17.45 -19.71 -15.36
C SER A 495 -17.47 -20.26 -16.79
N LYS A 496 -16.31 -20.67 -17.36
CA LYS A 496 -16.26 -21.35 -18.66
C LYS A 496 -17.15 -22.60 -18.66
N GLY A 497 -17.88 -22.81 -19.72
CA GLY A 497 -18.76 -23.96 -19.88
C GLY A 497 -20.00 -23.95 -18.99
N VAL A 498 -20.27 -22.87 -18.25
CA VAL A 498 -21.49 -22.65 -17.52
C VAL A 498 -22.38 -21.73 -18.35
N ASN A 499 -23.62 -22.16 -18.61
CA ASN A 499 -24.65 -21.39 -19.30
C ASN A 499 -25.87 -21.29 -18.39
N ALA A 500 -26.34 -20.07 -18.12
CA ALA A 500 -27.43 -19.78 -17.20
C ALA A 500 -28.76 -20.54 -17.55
N HIS A 501 -28.96 -20.90 -18.82
CA HIS A 501 -30.16 -21.55 -19.30
C HIS A 501 -30.01 -23.07 -19.50
N ALA A 502 -28.79 -23.57 -19.69
CA ALA A 502 -28.54 -24.95 -20.06
C ALA A 502 -27.84 -25.77 -18.96
N SER A 503 -27.05 -25.13 -18.09
CA SER A 503 -26.23 -25.86 -17.12
C SER A 503 -27.03 -26.33 -15.88
N VAL A 504 -28.21 -25.75 -15.58
CA VAL A 504 -29.10 -26.22 -14.51
C VAL A 504 -30.14 -27.15 -15.12
N VAL A 505 -30.18 -28.39 -14.66
CA VAL A 505 -31.00 -29.49 -15.20
C VAL A 505 -31.95 -30.06 -14.16
N ASP A 506 -33.13 -30.49 -14.62
CA ASP A 506 -34.22 -30.98 -13.78
C ASP A 506 -34.45 -32.49 -13.87
N ASP A 507 -33.81 -33.14 -14.83
CA ASP A 507 -33.95 -34.57 -15.09
C ASP A 507 -32.67 -35.23 -15.62
N GLU A 508 -32.65 -36.55 -15.65
CA GLU A 508 -31.48 -37.31 -16.05
C GLU A 508 -31.18 -37.22 -17.56
N GLU A 509 -32.18 -37.01 -18.40
CA GLU A 509 -32.02 -36.90 -19.84
C GLU A 509 -31.26 -35.62 -20.18
N SER A 510 -31.68 -34.47 -19.66
CA SER A 510 -31.05 -33.17 -19.77
C SER A 510 -29.62 -33.21 -19.17
N LEU A 511 -29.47 -33.83 -17.98
CA LEU A 511 -28.17 -34.05 -17.36
C LEU A 511 -27.19 -34.73 -18.31
N ARG A 512 -27.61 -35.86 -18.92
CA ARG A 512 -26.76 -36.64 -19.83
C ARG A 512 -26.42 -35.89 -21.10
N ALA A 513 -27.32 -35.06 -21.60
CA ALA A 513 -27.06 -34.21 -22.77
C ALA A 513 -25.98 -33.18 -22.48
N VAL A 514 -26.12 -32.39 -21.37
CA VAL A 514 -25.17 -31.37 -20.96
C VAL A 514 -23.79 -31.97 -20.63
N VAL A 515 -23.73 -33.09 -19.89
CA VAL A 515 -22.49 -33.78 -19.58
C VAL A 515 -21.75 -34.19 -20.85
N ARG A 516 -22.46 -34.73 -21.87
CA ARG A 516 -21.84 -35.09 -23.14
C ARG A 516 -21.23 -33.89 -23.84
N GLU A 517 -21.97 -32.79 -23.95
CA GLU A 517 -21.51 -31.56 -24.57
C GLU A 517 -20.24 -31.04 -23.90
N LEU A 518 -20.18 -31.03 -22.55
CA LEU A 518 -19.01 -30.59 -21.79
C LEU A 518 -17.79 -31.51 -22.00
N LEU A 519 -18.00 -32.82 -21.98
CA LEU A 519 -16.92 -33.77 -22.20
C LEU A 519 -16.32 -33.64 -23.61
N ASP A 520 -17.16 -33.42 -24.63
CA ASP A 520 -16.73 -33.25 -26.00
C ASP A 520 -15.98 -31.91 -26.22
N LYS A 521 -16.51 -30.83 -25.65
CA LYS A 521 -15.93 -29.48 -25.83
C LYS A 521 -14.63 -29.29 -25.02
N TYR A 522 -14.66 -29.62 -23.72
CA TYR A 522 -13.56 -29.29 -22.81
C TYR A 522 -12.57 -30.45 -22.58
N ARG A 523 -12.91 -31.67 -23.00
CA ARG A 523 -12.08 -32.89 -22.87
C ARG A 523 -11.58 -33.13 -21.45
N GLN A 524 -12.42 -32.83 -20.48
CA GLN A 524 -12.16 -33.01 -19.05
C GLN A 524 -13.41 -33.50 -18.33
N PRO A 525 -13.28 -34.03 -17.09
CA PRO A 525 -14.45 -34.50 -16.32
C PRO A 525 -15.47 -33.40 -16.11
N ALA A 526 -16.74 -33.77 -16.13
CA ALA A 526 -17.87 -32.91 -15.75
C ALA A 526 -18.13 -33.05 -14.24
N LEU A 527 -18.25 -31.91 -13.56
CA LEU A 527 -18.70 -31.84 -12.16
C LEU A 527 -20.20 -31.57 -12.15
N ILE A 528 -20.94 -32.45 -11.50
CA ILE A 528 -22.36 -32.32 -11.26
C ILE A 528 -22.58 -31.98 -9.81
N GLU A 529 -23.31 -30.91 -9.52
CA GLU A 529 -23.53 -30.42 -8.16
C GLU A 529 -25.02 -30.21 -7.90
N TYR A 530 -25.42 -30.35 -6.64
CA TYR A 530 -26.72 -29.87 -6.21
C TYR A 530 -26.79 -28.34 -6.37
N TYR A 531 -27.83 -27.85 -7.05
CA TYR A 531 -28.03 -26.42 -7.23
C TYR A 531 -28.53 -25.81 -5.92
N ILE A 532 -27.74 -24.98 -5.28
CA ILE A 532 -28.13 -24.24 -4.07
C ILE A 532 -28.95 -23.02 -4.50
N ALA A 533 -30.26 -23.04 -4.18
CA ALA A 533 -31.07 -21.84 -4.35
C ALA A 533 -30.80 -20.84 -3.24
N GLY A 534 -30.70 -19.54 -3.59
CA GLY A 534 -30.47 -18.49 -2.60
C GLY A 534 -29.59 -17.37 -3.10
N ARG A 535 -28.97 -16.66 -2.15
CA ARG A 535 -28.13 -15.47 -2.39
C ARG A 535 -26.71 -15.87 -2.74
N GLU A 536 -26.11 -15.18 -3.70
CA GLU A 536 -24.73 -15.44 -4.17
C GLU A 536 -23.78 -14.35 -3.72
N PHE A 537 -22.63 -14.73 -3.19
CA PHE A 537 -21.63 -13.84 -2.61
C PHE A 537 -20.24 -14.19 -3.10
N THR A 538 -19.36 -13.18 -3.11
CA THR A 538 -17.94 -13.39 -3.25
C THR A 538 -17.19 -12.59 -2.17
N VAL A 539 -16.12 -13.21 -1.61
CA VAL A 539 -15.36 -12.65 -0.49
C VAL A 539 -13.89 -12.68 -0.83
N GLY A 540 -13.26 -11.52 -0.78
CA GLY A 540 -11.82 -11.38 -0.95
C GLY A 540 -11.06 -11.60 0.38
N LEU A 541 -9.89 -12.22 0.30
CA LEU A 541 -8.99 -12.40 1.46
C LEU A 541 -7.57 -12.00 1.07
N LEU A 542 -6.89 -11.31 1.97
CA LEU A 542 -5.51 -10.84 1.79
C LEU A 542 -4.64 -11.30 2.97
N GLY A 543 -3.44 -11.80 2.68
CA GLY A 543 -2.46 -12.21 3.68
C GLY A 543 -2.16 -13.71 3.67
N ASP A 544 -1.68 -14.24 4.80
CA ASP A 544 -1.16 -15.61 4.93
C ASP A 544 -1.88 -16.31 6.12
N LYS A 545 -1.20 -16.79 7.12
CA LYS A 545 -1.75 -17.54 8.28
C LYS A 545 -2.85 -16.81 9.09
N ARG A 546 -2.98 -15.50 8.95
CA ARG A 546 -4.03 -14.68 9.54
C ARG A 546 -4.58 -13.74 8.46
N PRO A 547 -5.33 -14.28 7.48
CA PRO A 547 -5.82 -13.46 6.39
C PRO A 547 -6.84 -12.42 6.87
N ARG A 548 -6.72 -11.21 6.31
CA ARG A 548 -7.74 -10.18 6.42
C ARG A 548 -8.87 -10.55 5.48
N VAL A 549 -10.07 -10.72 6.01
CA VAL A 549 -11.29 -10.93 5.22
C VAL A 549 -11.82 -9.55 4.82
N LEU A 550 -12.02 -9.34 3.54
CA LEU A 550 -12.63 -8.12 3.00
C LEU A 550 -14.15 -8.20 3.09
N PRO A 551 -14.86 -7.07 2.99
CA PRO A 551 -16.32 -7.07 3.03
C PRO A 551 -16.91 -7.98 1.97
N PRO A 552 -17.88 -8.86 2.31
CA PRO A 552 -18.57 -9.66 1.33
C PRO A 552 -19.29 -8.79 0.28
N MET A 553 -19.21 -9.18 -0.98
CA MET A 553 -19.96 -8.59 -2.09
C MET A 553 -21.07 -9.54 -2.51
N GLU A 554 -22.30 -9.04 -2.59
CA GLU A 554 -23.45 -9.78 -3.08
C GLU A 554 -23.67 -9.51 -4.56
N ILE A 555 -23.97 -10.59 -5.32
CA ILE A 555 -24.30 -10.53 -6.73
C ILE A 555 -25.83 -10.56 -6.86
N LEU A 556 -26.42 -9.41 -7.16
CA LEU A 556 -27.86 -9.23 -7.29
C LEU A 556 -28.29 -9.33 -8.76
N PHE A 557 -28.98 -10.41 -9.12
CA PHE A 557 -29.52 -10.58 -10.47
C PHE A 557 -30.70 -9.63 -10.73
N ARG A 558 -30.69 -8.94 -11.87
CA ARG A 558 -31.73 -7.99 -12.27
C ARG A 558 -32.99 -8.71 -12.78
N ASP A 559 -32.81 -9.83 -13.48
CA ASP A 559 -33.93 -10.66 -13.94
C ASP A 559 -34.48 -11.51 -12.79
N LYS A 560 -35.55 -11.02 -12.17
CA LYS A 560 -36.25 -11.70 -11.09
C LYS A 560 -37.23 -12.76 -11.59
N SER A 561 -37.44 -12.87 -12.90
CA SER A 561 -38.30 -13.90 -13.50
C SER A 561 -37.62 -15.27 -13.59
N ASN A 562 -36.28 -15.28 -13.59
CA ASN A 562 -35.48 -16.51 -13.54
C ASN A 562 -35.43 -17.04 -12.09
N PRO A 563 -36.06 -18.18 -11.79
CA PRO A 563 -36.07 -18.75 -10.42
C PRO A 563 -34.71 -19.38 -10.04
N ARG A 564 -33.80 -19.56 -11.02
CA ARG A 564 -32.53 -20.26 -10.83
C ARG A 564 -31.39 -19.51 -11.53
N PRO A 565 -31.08 -18.29 -11.08
CA PRO A 565 -30.04 -17.52 -11.70
C PRO A 565 -28.65 -18.16 -11.45
N VAL A 566 -27.79 -18.10 -12.45
CA VAL A 566 -26.40 -18.56 -12.40
C VAL A 566 -25.53 -17.44 -12.94
N TYR A 567 -24.47 -17.14 -12.23
CA TYR A 567 -23.48 -16.14 -12.64
C TYR A 567 -22.50 -16.76 -13.64
N ASP A 568 -22.94 -16.79 -14.92
CA ASP A 568 -22.19 -17.38 -16.01
C ASP A 568 -21.21 -16.41 -16.70
N TYR A 569 -20.44 -16.93 -17.65
CA TYR A 569 -19.43 -16.15 -18.38
C TYR A 569 -20.01 -14.95 -19.15
N GLN A 570 -21.17 -15.10 -19.77
CA GLN A 570 -21.83 -14.03 -20.52
C GLN A 570 -22.32 -12.92 -19.59
N ILE A 571 -22.89 -13.30 -18.46
CA ILE A 571 -23.33 -12.36 -17.41
C ILE A 571 -22.11 -11.59 -16.85
N LYS A 572 -20.97 -12.25 -16.66
CA LYS A 572 -19.73 -11.59 -16.24
C LYS A 572 -19.26 -10.55 -17.24
N GLN A 573 -19.29 -10.85 -18.53
CA GLN A 573 -18.88 -9.90 -19.58
C GLN A 573 -19.81 -8.69 -19.71
N GLU A 574 -21.12 -8.90 -19.55
CA GLU A 574 -22.14 -7.86 -19.67
C GLU A 574 -22.80 -7.55 -18.32
N TRP A 575 -22.01 -7.61 -17.22
CA TRP A 575 -22.52 -7.53 -15.85
C TRP A 575 -23.43 -6.33 -15.62
N GLU A 576 -23.11 -5.16 -16.20
CA GLU A 576 -23.91 -3.93 -16.06
C GLU A 576 -25.38 -4.11 -16.49
N LYS A 577 -25.65 -5.03 -17.43
CA LYS A 577 -26.99 -5.32 -17.92
C LYS A 577 -27.74 -6.33 -17.03
N HIS A 578 -27.02 -7.28 -16.45
CA HIS A 578 -27.59 -8.48 -15.86
C HIS A 578 -27.59 -8.51 -14.33
N VAL A 579 -26.58 -7.88 -13.71
CA VAL A 579 -26.41 -7.91 -12.25
C VAL A 579 -26.17 -6.51 -11.67
N THR A 580 -26.24 -6.43 -10.36
CA THR A 580 -25.77 -5.29 -9.57
C THR A 580 -24.93 -5.86 -8.44
N TYR A 581 -23.77 -5.28 -8.19
CA TYR A 581 -22.95 -5.65 -7.05
C TYR A 581 -23.29 -4.78 -5.85
N GLU A 582 -23.50 -5.41 -4.70
CA GLU A 582 -23.68 -4.71 -3.44
C GLU A 582 -22.51 -5.05 -2.50
N CYS A 583 -21.62 -4.09 -2.28
CA CYS A 583 -20.46 -4.24 -1.41
C CYS A 583 -20.29 -3.00 -0.52
N PRO A 584 -20.30 -3.12 0.81
CA PRO A 584 -20.60 -4.34 1.59
C PRO A 584 -22.02 -4.87 1.38
N ALA A 585 -22.15 -6.20 1.36
CA ALA A 585 -23.46 -6.86 1.26
C ALA A 585 -24.34 -6.56 2.49
N LYS A 586 -25.65 -6.47 2.28
CA LYS A 586 -26.61 -6.29 3.36
C LYS A 586 -26.86 -7.61 4.11
N LEU A 587 -26.10 -7.82 5.17
CA LEU A 587 -26.14 -8.99 6.03
C LEU A 587 -26.45 -8.62 7.47
N THR A 588 -27.13 -9.47 8.18
CA THR A 588 -27.22 -9.38 9.64
C THR A 588 -25.83 -9.61 10.26
N PRO A 589 -25.56 -9.10 11.48
CA PRO A 589 -24.27 -9.35 12.14
C PRO A 589 -23.91 -10.84 12.29
N ALA A 590 -24.92 -11.71 12.44
CA ALA A 590 -24.73 -13.15 12.56
C ALA A 590 -24.33 -13.79 11.21
N GLU A 591 -25.01 -13.42 10.12
CA GLU A 591 -24.69 -13.87 8.77
C GLU A 591 -23.30 -13.39 8.35
N LEU A 592 -22.98 -12.10 8.56
CA LEU A 592 -21.66 -11.53 8.27
C LEU A 592 -20.56 -12.31 8.99
N LYS A 593 -20.69 -12.51 10.30
CA LYS A 593 -19.70 -13.25 11.09
C LYS A 593 -19.56 -14.70 10.62
N SER A 594 -20.63 -15.35 10.22
CA SER A 594 -20.61 -16.72 9.68
C SER A 594 -19.90 -16.76 8.33
N MET A 595 -20.19 -15.81 7.44
CA MET A 595 -19.60 -15.72 6.11
C MET A 595 -18.09 -15.44 6.18
N GLU A 596 -17.67 -14.49 7.02
CA GLU A 596 -16.25 -14.20 7.27
C GLU A 596 -15.50 -15.43 7.85
N ARG A 597 -16.16 -16.17 8.74
CA ARG A 597 -15.61 -17.40 9.32
C ARG A 597 -15.43 -18.46 8.25
N VAL A 598 -16.47 -18.75 7.46
CA VAL A 598 -16.43 -19.77 6.39
C VAL A 598 -15.37 -19.39 5.35
N ALA A 599 -15.30 -18.13 4.90
CA ALA A 599 -14.30 -17.68 3.94
C ALA A 599 -12.86 -17.85 4.48
N ARG A 600 -12.64 -17.48 5.75
CA ARG A 600 -11.33 -17.63 6.42
C ARG A 600 -10.94 -19.09 6.60
N GLU A 601 -11.85 -19.94 7.08
CA GLU A 601 -11.59 -21.37 7.24
C GLU A 601 -11.30 -22.05 5.89
N THR A 602 -12.02 -21.65 4.83
CA THR A 602 -11.77 -22.11 3.45
C THR A 602 -10.38 -21.76 2.97
N PHE A 603 -9.95 -20.50 3.15
CA PHE A 603 -8.62 -20.02 2.80
C PHE A 603 -7.52 -20.84 3.50
N LEU A 604 -7.70 -21.09 4.79
CA LEU A 604 -6.74 -21.85 5.60
C LEU A 604 -6.74 -23.36 5.27
N ALA A 605 -7.93 -23.94 5.01
CA ALA A 605 -8.06 -25.35 4.68
C ALA A 605 -7.35 -25.74 3.37
N LEU A 606 -7.28 -24.79 2.41
CA LEU A 606 -6.58 -24.99 1.15
C LEU A 606 -5.14 -24.44 1.15
N ASP A 607 -4.65 -23.96 2.30
CA ASP A 607 -3.31 -23.35 2.46
C ASP A 607 -3.05 -22.19 1.48
N CYS A 608 -4.09 -21.38 1.21
CA CYS A 608 -3.96 -20.20 0.36
C CYS A 608 -3.00 -19.18 0.96
N ARG A 609 -2.34 -18.39 0.09
CA ARG A 609 -1.34 -17.39 0.49
C ARG A 609 -1.53 -16.10 -0.29
N ASP A 610 -1.24 -14.99 0.37
CA ASP A 610 -1.22 -13.61 -0.11
C ASP A 610 -2.58 -13.09 -0.54
N VAL A 611 -3.31 -13.82 -1.37
CA VAL A 611 -4.59 -13.41 -1.92
C VAL A 611 -5.44 -14.62 -2.29
N ALA A 612 -6.75 -14.54 -2.07
CA ALA A 612 -7.74 -15.45 -2.67
C ALA A 612 -9.12 -14.79 -2.70
N ARG A 613 -9.98 -15.33 -3.56
CA ARG A 613 -11.40 -15.02 -3.61
C ARG A 613 -12.18 -16.32 -3.38
N VAL A 614 -13.16 -16.27 -2.48
CA VAL A 614 -14.03 -17.39 -2.16
C VAL A 614 -15.44 -17.07 -2.63
N ASP A 615 -15.99 -17.89 -3.51
CA ASP A 615 -17.33 -17.74 -4.05
C ASP A 615 -18.30 -18.63 -3.28
N LEU A 616 -19.40 -18.05 -2.79
CA LEU A 616 -20.29 -18.62 -1.78
C LEU A 616 -21.75 -18.52 -2.21
N ARG A 617 -22.58 -19.49 -1.79
CA ARG A 617 -24.03 -19.32 -1.78
C ARG A 617 -24.60 -19.53 -0.39
N MET A 618 -25.57 -18.71 -0.04
CA MET A 618 -26.34 -18.82 1.20
C MET A 618 -27.77 -19.20 0.84
N ASP A 619 -28.25 -20.33 1.35
CA ASP A 619 -29.60 -20.81 1.11
C ASP A 619 -30.62 -20.05 1.96
N GLU A 620 -31.90 -20.39 1.79
CA GLU A 620 -33.03 -19.78 2.51
C GLU A 620 -32.98 -20.02 4.03
N THR A 621 -32.27 -21.03 4.48
CA THR A 621 -32.09 -21.34 5.92
C THR A 621 -30.93 -20.54 6.54
N GLY A 622 -30.15 -19.84 5.71
CA GLY A 622 -28.95 -19.11 6.11
C GLY A 622 -27.68 -19.97 6.16
N GLU A 623 -27.75 -21.22 5.65
CA GLU A 623 -26.54 -22.05 5.52
C GLU A 623 -25.68 -21.61 4.34
N ILE A 624 -24.36 -21.54 4.56
CA ILE A 624 -23.39 -21.00 3.61
C ILE A 624 -22.59 -22.15 3.00
N TYR A 625 -22.64 -22.24 1.67
CA TYR A 625 -21.94 -23.26 0.88
C TYR A 625 -20.83 -22.63 0.07
N VAL A 626 -19.63 -23.20 0.14
CA VAL A 626 -18.50 -22.80 -0.72
C VAL A 626 -18.70 -23.43 -2.10
N LEU A 627 -18.77 -22.58 -3.13
CA LEU A 627 -18.88 -23.01 -4.52
C LEU A 627 -17.52 -23.30 -5.11
N GLU A 628 -16.60 -22.32 -5.00
CA GLU A 628 -15.22 -22.43 -5.49
C GLU A 628 -14.27 -21.48 -4.74
N VAL A 629 -12.99 -21.70 -4.90
CA VAL A 629 -11.92 -20.87 -4.35
C VAL A 629 -10.96 -20.49 -5.47
N ASN A 630 -10.66 -19.22 -5.56
CA ASN A 630 -9.79 -18.67 -6.61
C ASN A 630 -8.54 -18.05 -5.94
N PRO A 631 -7.43 -18.83 -5.75
CA PRO A 631 -6.18 -18.31 -5.18
C PRO A 631 -5.39 -17.44 -6.17
N LEU A 632 -5.82 -17.39 -7.43
CA LEU A 632 -5.30 -16.54 -8.49
C LEU A 632 -6.44 -15.69 -9.05
N PRO A 633 -6.99 -14.74 -8.24
CA PRO A 633 -8.14 -13.95 -8.65
C PRO A 633 -7.75 -12.88 -9.67
N GLY A 634 -8.63 -12.53 -10.60
CA GLY A 634 -8.43 -11.44 -11.53
C GLY A 634 -8.17 -10.10 -10.83
N LEU A 635 -7.30 -9.29 -11.43
CA LEU A 635 -6.82 -8.01 -10.88
C LEU A 635 -7.04 -6.82 -11.84
N THR A 636 -8.04 -6.88 -12.72
CA THR A 636 -8.39 -5.76 -13.62
C THR A 636 -8.98 -4.60 -12.81
N PRO A 637 -8.38 -3.39 -12.85
CA PRO A 637 -8.90 -2.24 -12.11
C PRO A 637 -10.33 -1.89 -12.50
N GLY A 638 -11.21 -1.67 -11.51
CA GLY A 638 -12.61 -1.26 -11.72
C GLY A 638 -13.52 -2.32 -12.36
N TYR A 639 -13.00 -3.52 -12.61
CA TYR A 639 -13.76 -4.62 -13.23
C TYR A 639 -13.73 -5.91 -12.41
N SER A 640 -12.56 -6.39 -12.01
CA SER A 640 -12.46 -7.65 -11.26
C SER A 640 -13.07 -7.55 -9.88
N ASP A 641 -13.82 -8.59 -9.48
CA ASP A 641 -14.55 -8.64 -8.20
C ASP A 641 -13.66 -8.28 -7.00
N LEU A 642 -12.43 -8.80 -6.95
CA LEU A 642 -11.49 -8.49 -5.87
C LEU A 642 -11.13 -7.00 -5.82
N CYS A 643 -10.96 -6.36 -6.99
CA CYS A 643 -10.66 -4.93 -7.07
C CYS A 643 -11.85 -4.08 -6.60
N LEU A 644 -13.07 -4.48 -6.95
CA LEU A 644 -14.31 -3.84 -6.50
C LEU A 644 -14.48 -3.96 -4.98
N ILE A 645 -14.25 -5.15 -4.44
CA ILE A 645 -14.29 -5.41 -2.98
C ILE A 645 -13.22 -4.61 -2.24
N ALA A 646 -12.00 -4.54 -2.77
CA ALA A 646 -10.92 -3.77 -2.20
C ALA A 646 -11.24 -2.26 -2.17
N ALA A 647 -11.79 -1.73 -3.26
CA ALA A 647 -12.24 -0.33 -3.32
C ALA A 647 -13.34 -0.04 -2.29
N ALA A 648 -14.32 -0.94 -2.13
CA ALA A 648 -15.36 -0.82 -1.10
C ALA A 648 -14.78 -0.89 0.34
N ALA A 649 -13.62 -1.53 0.52
CA ALA A 649 -12.87 -1.55 1.77
C ALA A 649 -11.89 -0.37 1.93
N ASN A 650 -11.96 0.67 1.09
CA ASN A 650 -11.04 1.80 1.03
C ASN A 650 -9.57 1.39 0.80
N ILE A 651 -9.35 0.35 0.02
CA ILE A 651 -8.03 -0.09 -0.43
C ILE A 651 -7.91 0.30 -1.89
N ASP A 652 -7.05 1.27 -2.19
CA ASP A 652 -6.75 1.64 -3.57
C ASP A 652 -6.00 0.54 -4.31
N TYR A 653 -6.03 0.61 -5.65
CA TYR A 653 -5.46 -0.44 -6.51
C TYR A 653 -3.97 -0.68 -6.25
N ARG A 654 -3.20 0.41 -6.11
CA ARG A 654 -1.76 0.32 -5.80
C ARG A 654 -1.53 -0.41 -4.48
N SER A 655 -2.31 -0.08 -3.44
CA SER A 655 -2.23 -0.72 -2.14
C SER A 655 -2.60 -2.20 -2.19
N LEU A 656 -3.61 -2.57 -2.99
CA LEU A 656 -3.98 -3.98 -3.21
C LEU A 656 -2.81 -4.78 -3.82
N ILE A 657 -2.21 -4.27 -4.90
CA ILE A 657 -1.03 -4.91 -5.52
C ILE A 657 0.14 -4.97 -4.54
N GLY A 658 0.36 -3.92 -3.75
CA GLY A 658 1.39 -3.88 -2.70
C GLY A 658 1.19 -4.91 -1.59
N GLU A 659 -0.05 -5.19 -1.18
CA GLU A 659 -0.33 -6.23 -0.19
C GLU A 659 0.00 -7.64 -0.72
N VAL A 660 -0.36 -7.94 -1.97
CA VAL A 660 0.01 -9.20 -2.62
C VAL A 660 1.54 -9.31 -2.73
N LEU A 661 2.23 -8.23 -3.16
CA LEU A 661 3.69 -8.19 -3.25
C LEU A 661 4.36 -8.43 -1.89
N THR A 662 3.78 -7.92 -0.81
CA THR A 662 4.34 -8.03 0.55
C THR A 662 4.52 -9.49 0.99
N GLY A 663 3.63 -10.39 0.63
CA GLY A 663 3.76 -11.83 0.92
C GLY A 663 4.99 -12.46 0.26
N GLY A 664 5.19 -12.21 -1.03
CA GLY A 664 6.38 -12.66 -1.76
C GLY A 664 7.67 -12.06 -1.21
N LEU A 665 7.68 -10.76 -0.88
CA LEU A 665 8.83 -10.10 -0.24
C LEU A 665 9.17 -10.70 1.12
N LYS A 666 8.18 -11.12 1.89
CA LYS A 666 8.38 -11.81 3.17
C LYS A 666 9.12 -13.13 2.95
N ARG A 667 8.65 -13.98 2.04
CA ARG A 667 9.27 -15.27 1.70
C ARG A 667 10.70 -15.10 1.15
N MET A 668 10.92 -14.12 0.28
CA MET A 668 12.25 -13.76 -0.22
C MET A 668 13.21 -13.42 0.94
N ARG A 669 12.76 -12.61 1.90
CA ARG A 669 13.58 -12.22 3.06
C ARG A 669 13.88 -13.40 3.98
N GLU A 670 12.91 -14.29 4.20
CA GLU A 670 13.08 -15.52 4.99
C GLU A 670 14.11 -16.45 4.33
N LYS A 671 14.03 -16.66 3.02
CA LYS A 671 14.99 -17.42 2.25
C LYS A 671 16.41 -16.86 2.37
N ARG A 672 16.60 -15.56 2.08
CA ARG A 672 17.92 -14.91 2.20
C ARG A 672 18.52 -15.01 3.62
N ARG A 673 17.67 -15.01 4.66
CA ARG A 673 18.10 -15.21 6.04
C ARG A 673 18.54 -16.66 6.31
N ALA A 674 17.86 -17.64 5.75
CA ALA A 674 18.22 -19.05 5.88
C ALA A 674 19.58 -19.29 5.18
N GLU A 675 19.73 -18.84 3.94
CA GLU A 675 21.00 -18.94 3.18
C GLU A 675 22.18 -18.24 3.90
N ALA A 676 21.95 -17.07 4.49
CA ALA A 676 22.99 -16.38 5.26
C ALA A 676 23.40 -17.15 6.52
N ARG A 677 22.47 -17.80 7.23
CA ARG A 677 22.75 -18.65 8.38
C ARG A 677 23.53 -19.91 8.00
N GLU A 678 23.16 -20.53 6.89
CA GLU A 678 23.88 -21.71 6.36
C GLU A 678 25.31 -21.36 5.94
N ALA A 679 25.49 -20.22 5.25
CA ALA A 679 26.82 -19.73 4.87
C ALA A 679 27.69 -19.38 6.08
N GLU A 680 27.10 -18.82 7.15
CA GLU A 680 27.81 -18.54 8.40
C GLU A 680 28.20 -19.84 9.14
N ALA A 681 27.30 -20.80 9.22
CA ALA A 681 27.57 -22.11 9.79
C ALA A 681 28.70 -22.84 9.02
N ALA A 682 28.67 -22.81 7.68
CA ALA A 682 29.73 -23.38 6.85
C ALA A 682 31.09 -22.71 7.07
N ARG A 683 31.14 -21.37 7.27
CA ARG A 683 32.36 -20.64 7.59
C ARG A 683 32.92 -21.02 8.97
N VAL A 684 32.06 -21.19 9.96
CA VAL A 684 32.49 -21.62 11.31
C VAL A 684 33.07 -23.03 11.25
N PHE A 685 32.46 -23.97 10.50
CA PHE A 685 32.98 -25.30 10.28
C PHE A 685 34.32 -25.32 9.52
N ALA A 686 34.50 -24.47 8.51
CA ALA A 686 35.74 -24.36 7.76
C ALA A 686 36.89 -23.80 8.61
N ASN A 687 36.61 -22.82 9.46
CA ASN A 687 37.63 -22.23 10.38
C ASN A 687 37.96 -23.12 11.58
N GLY A 688 37.01 -23.95 12.07
CA GLY A 688 37.25 -24.89 13.15
C GLY A 688 38.14 -26.09 12.79
N ASN A 689 38.28 -26.40 11.51
CA ASN A 689 39.19 -27.49 11.01
C ASN A 689 40.61 -26.97 10.64
N GLY A 690 40.88 -25.67 10.79
CA GLY A 690 42.17 -25.05 10.44
C GLY A 690 43.23 -25.00 11.57
N GLU A 691 42.86 -25.26 12.83
CA GLU A 691 43.75 -25.05 13.98
C GLU A 691 44.38 -26.36 14.54
N SER A 692 44.43 -27.43 13.78
CA SER A 692 45.15 -28.63 14.20
C SER A 692 46.24 -29.13 13.22
N LYS A 693 47.12 -28.23 12.77
CA LYS A 693 48.40 -28.62 12.16
C LYS A 693 49.44 -27.50 12.29
N GLY A 694 50.38 -27.70 13.21
CA GLY A 694 51.65 -27.00 13.17
C GLY A 694 52.04 -26.36 14.49
N ASP A 695 52.75 -27.15 15.38
CA ASP A 695 54.05 -26.73 15.85
C ASP A 695 54.66 -27.91 16.66
N GLY A 696 55.44 -28.71 15.98
CA GLY A 696 56.39 -29.63 16.60
C GLY A 696 57.78 -29.08 16.37
N ASN A 697 58.39 -28.46 17.40
CA ASN A 697 59.83 -28.47 17.45
C ASN A 697 60.35 -28.46 18.90
N GLY A 698 61.15 -29.46 19.18
CA GLY A 698 61.61 -29.98 20.43
C GLY A 698 62.44 -29.08 21.28
N LYS A 699 62.58 -29.55 22.53
CA LYS A 699 63.85 -29.82 23.21
C LYS A 699 63.60 -30.61 24.48
N SER A 700 64.42 -31.64 24.61
CA SER A 700 64.65 -32.53 25.75
C SER A 700 64.83 -31.79 27.07
N ASP A 701 64.31 -32.34 28.19
CA ASP A 701 65.18 -32.87 29.22
C ASP A 701 64.36 -33.69 30.25
N ALA A 702 65.09 -34.63 30.84
CA ALA A 702 64.70 -35.78 31.66
C ALA A 702 64.19 -35.39 33.06
N ASN A 703 63.27 -36.15 33.63
CA ASN A 703 63.43 -37.00 34.79
C ASN A 703 62.11 -37.35 35.48
N GLY A 704 61.89 -38.62 35.66
CA GLY A 704 61.55 -39.15 36.97
C GLY A 704 60.12 -39.55 37.30
N LYS A 705 59.88 -40.88 37.19
CA LYS A 705 59.11 -41.74 38.10
C LYS A 705 57.60 -41.52 38.28
N SER A 706 56.86 -42.49 37.92
CA SER A 706 56.28 -43.69 38.55
C SER A 706 54.77 -43.60 38.85
N ASP A 707 54.16 -44.68 38.46
CA ASP A 707 53.03 -45.41 39.06
C ASP A 707 51.57 -44.86 38.89
N GLY A 708 50.74 -45.77 38.36
CA GLY A 708 49.33 -45.78 38.65
C GLY A 708 48.35 -46.21 37.56
N ASN A 709 48.30 -47.49 37.43
CA ASN A 709 47.30 -48.32 36.79
C ASN A 709 45.85 -47.88 37.05
N ALA A 710 44.99 -47.78 36.04
CA ALA A 710 43.61 -48.29 36.08
C ALA A 710 42.97 -48.32 34.68
N ARG A 711 42.70 -49.51 34.23
CA ARG A 711 41.78 -49.86 33.10
C ARG A 711 40.37 -49.42 33.45
N ALA A 712 39.67 -48.90 32.45
CA ALA A 712 38.20 -48.96 32.39
C ALA A 712 37.76 -49.21 30.95
N GLU A 713 36.96 -50.26 30.81
CA GLU A 713 36.50 -50.95 29.62
C GLU A 713 35.50 -50.13 28.78
N ALA A 714 35.56 -50.31 27.50
CA ALA A 714 34.55 -49.89 26.53
C ALA A 714 33.33 -50.82 26.61
N LYS A 715 32.12 -50.28 26.56
CA LYS A 715 30.88 -51.02 26.29
C LYS A 715 30.35 -50.68 24.91
N PRO A 716 29.82 -51.69 24.16
CA PRO A 716 29.39 -51.56 22.77
C PRO A 716 27.94 -51.02 22.64
N ALA A 717 27.67 -50.46 21.44
CA ALA A 717 26.36 -49.96 21.00
C ALA A 717 25.30 -51.09 20.85
N PRO A 718 24.01 -50.83 21.02
CA PRO A 718 22.97 -51.83 20.76
C PRO A 718 22.51 -51.84 19.29
N SER A 719 22.31 -53.06 18.82
CA SER A 719 21.88 -53.50 17.50
C SER A 719 20.45 -53.12 17.13
N GLU A 720 20.25 -52.88 15.84
CA GLU A 720 18.97 -52.79 15.12
C GLU A 720 18.04 -53.96 15.41
N LYS A 721 16.74 -53.62 15.61
CA LYS A 721 15.63 -54.57 15.56
C LYS A 721 14.80 -54.38 14.29
N THR A 722 14.77 -55.41 13.47
CA THR A 722 13.87 -55.66 12.34
C THR A 722 12.42 -55.79 12.80
N PRO A 723 11.41 -55.24 12.08
CA PRO A 723 10.00 -55.49 12.39
C PRO A 723 9.50 -56.84 11.85
N PRO A 724 8.47 -57.42 12.47
CA PRO A 724 7.97 -58.76 12.10
C PRO A 724 7.01 -58.71 10.91
N ASP A 725 7.14 -59.78 10.13
CA ASP A 725 6.30 -60.21 9.01
C ASP A 725 4.87 -60.58 9.50
N VAL A 726 3.83 -59.99 8.89
CA VAL A 726 2.42 -60.40 9.08
C VAL A 726 1.87 -60.85 7.73
N SER A 727 2.05 -62.13 7.47
CA SER A 727 1.18 -62.86 6.52
C SER A 727 0.27 -63.82 7.28
N LYS A 728 -1.02 -63.82 6.91
CA LYS A 728 -2.13 -64.75 7.22
C LYS A 728 -3.04 -64.33 8.40
N THR A 729 -4.26 -63.93 8.12
CA THR A 729 -5.44 -64.81 7.97
C THR A 729 -6.75 -63.96 7.93
N SER A 730 -7.61 -64.40 7.02
CA SER A 730 -9.06 -64.33 6.79
C SER A 730 -9.68 -62.99 6.44
#